data_cdc9c354cc79a2782cec11a6d9adf8e2
#
_entry.id   cdc9c354cc79a2782cec11a6d9adf8e2
#
_cell.length_a   1.000
_cell.length_b   1.000
_cell.length_c   1.000
_cell.angle_alpha   90.00
_cell.angle_beta   90.00
_cell.angle_gamma   90.00
#
_symmetry.space_group_name_H-M   'P 1'
#
loop_
_entity.id
_entity.type
_entity.pdbx_description
1 polymer ?
#
loop_
_entity_poly.entity_id
_entity_poly.type
_entity_poly.pdbx_seq_one_letter_code
_entity_poly.pdbx_strand_id
1 'polypeptide(L)'
;MPSAKKNLVIVESPAKAKTIEKYLGTDYKVVASMGHLRDLPKSTLGIDIENDFEPKYIPVKDHKEIIDELKKLSKNAKTVYLATDPDREGEAISWHLKELLALSDERARRVTFNEITKKVVTDSINKPRDIDNNLVDAQQARRLLDRLVGYKLSPLLWKKIRRGLSAGRVQSVATRMVVDRENEIRSFNSEEYWLLDAMLESEGSAKFTARFYGKDDKKLELKSEDEVNTVINATKDAPFKVKTVKRGKKHRSPSPPFITSTLQQEASRRLGMTPRRTMSIAQQLYEGVDIKGYGTVGLITYMRTDSLRLSDEALMAAKNYIIDHYGQEYYHGSFRVFKTKSGAQDAHEAIRPTNIELSPDVVRKDLTNEQYRLYRLIWGRFTACQMANAVYDNVVVDVDSAGYVFRANYSEMRFAGYTAVYEEGKDEESDEPRSKLPSLEEGEQVFLEKMLPEQQFTQPPARYTEATLIRAMEEKGIGRPSTYAPTISTITSHEYVVKDGKYLKPTNLGEIVTQLMEERFPDIVDLKFTNHMEEELDEVESGKLYWKELLRSFYGDFSTELEEAEKALDGVRIKVPDELSDEYCDVCGRQMVVKSGRFGRFLACPAYPECSFTKPIVIEMPGKCPKCGSRILKRTSKKGNTYYACERGADCPWRGTAADGSEIKGFMTWYVPTKDNCPSCGKTLFKPSGRGRQKAFCINEDCPEFVPEDKRGYKKKSAADSKAEDKKTAEKKPAAKKKTTAKKAKD
;
A
#
# COMPACT_ATOMS: atom_id res chain seq x y z
N MET A 1 -8.03 19.01 45.81
CA MET A 1 -6.96 18.76 44.80
C MET A 1 -7.12 17.32 44.34
N PRO A 2 -7.16 17.01 43.00
CA PRO A 2 -7.14 15.62 42.59
C PRO A 2 -5.84 15.00 43.07
N SER A 3 -5.92 13.82 43.72
CA SER A 3 -4.75 13.11 44.23
C SER A 3 -3.73 12.94 43.11
N ALA A 4 -2.46 13.28 43.37
CA ALA A 4 -1.40 13.09 42.40
C ALA A 4 -1.41 11.63 41.94
N LYS A 5 -1.61 11.37 40.62
CA LYS A 5 -1.63 10.01 40.06
C LYS A 5 -0.24 9.39 40.31
N LYS A 6 -0.22 8.19 40.90
CA LYS A 6 1.01 7.52 41.34
C LYS A 6 1.90 7.08 40.16
N ASN A 7 1.33 6.83 38.98
CA ASN A 7 2.02 6.28 37.82
C ASN A 7 1.73 7.10 36.56
N LEU A 8 2.76 7.30 35.74
CA LEU A 8 2.64 7.95 34.43
C LEU A 8 2.93 6.92 33.32
N VAL A 9 2.07 6.84 32.32
CA VAL A 9 2.27 6.02 31.11
C VAL A 9 2.42 6.96 29.91
N ILE A 10 3.52 6.86 29.19
CA ILE A 10 3.78 7.67 27.99
C ILE A 10 3.70 6.77 26.76
N VAL A 11 2.83 7.13 25.83
CA VAL A 11 2.61 6.46 24.53
C VAL A 11 2.90 7.42 23.39
N GLU A 12 2.87 6.95 22.12
CA GLU A 12 3.20 7.78 20.97
C GLU A 12 2.05 8.65 20.49
N SER A 13 0.82 8.17 20.58
CA SER A 13 -0.33 8.82 19.99
C SER A 13 -1.48 9.07 20.97
N PRO A 14 -2.30 10.13 20.75
CA PRO A 14 -3.47 10.40 21.60
C PRO A 14 -4.54 9.30 21.53
N ALA A 15 -4.67 8.61 20.38
CA ALA A 15 -5.62 7.51 20.23
C ALA A 15 -5.25 6.34 21.13
N LYS A 16 -3.95 5.95 21.11
CA LYS A 16 -3.38 4.92 21.97
C LYS A 16 -3.53 5.31 23.46
N ALA A 17 -3.27 6.58 23.81
CA ALA A 17 -3.45 7.08 25.18
C ALA A 17 -4.88 6.92 25.66
N LYS A 18 -5.86 7.33 24.85
CA LYS A 18 -7.29 7.22 25.20
C LYS A 18 -7.73 5.76 25.45
N THR A 19 -7.25 4.84 24.62
CA THR A 19 -7.57 3.41 24.75
C THR A 19 -6.97 2.80 26.01
N ILE A 20 -5.67 3.03 26.24
CA ILE A 20 -4.93 2.45 27.36
C ILE A 20 -5.40 3.05 28.70
N GLU A 21 -5.69 4.35 28.77
CA GLU A 21 -6.17 4.99 30.02
C GLU A 21 -7.48 4.37 30.51
N LYS A 22 -8.37 3.98 29.57
CA LYS A 22 -9.63 3.27 29.93
C LYS A 22 -9.38 1.89 30.54
N TYR A 23 -8.31 1.20 30.14
CA TYR A 23 -8.00 -0.14 30.64
C TYR A 23 -7.32 -0.11 32.01
N LEU A 24 -6.44 0.88 32.25
CA LEU A 24 -5.61 0.97 33.45
C LEU A 24 -6.31 1.65 34.65
N GLY A 25 -7.37 2.41 34.41
CA GLY A 25 -8.17 3.04 35.47
C GLY A 25 -7.47 4.26 36.11
N THR A 26 -7.90 4.58 37.34
CA THR A 26 -7.62 5.87 37.99
C THR A 26 -6.19 6.00 38.60
N ASP A 27 -5.46 4.90 38.77
CA ASP A 27 -4.12 4.91 39.36
C ASP A 27 -3.04 5.32 38.34
N TYR A 28 -3.41 5.43 37.06
CA TYR A 28 -2.53 5.78 35.98
C TYR A 28 -2.97 7.06 35.28
N LYS A 29 -2.01 7.89 34.91
CA LYS A 29 -2.18 8.97 33.96
C LYS A 29 -1.51 8.54 32.65
N VAL A 30 -2.27 8.49 31.55
CA VAL A 30 -1.75 8.17 30.24
C VAL A 30 -1.67 9.42 29.39
N VAL A 31 -0.52 9.68 28.75
CA VAL A 31 -0.26 10.85 27.91
C VAL A 31 0.46 10.45 26.64
N ALA A 32 0.34 11.26 25.59
CA ALA A 32 1.00 11.03 24.32
C ALA A 32 2.23 11.92 24.14
N SER A 33 3.33 11.34 23.64
CA SER A 33 4.52 12.09 23.24
C SER A 33 4.39 12.76 21.86
N MET A 34 3.42 12.36 21.05
CA MET A 34 3.26 12.81 19.65
C MET A 34 4.45 12.44 18.76
N GLY A 35 5.09 11.31 19.01
CA GLY A 35 6.28 10.83 18.30
C GLY A 35 7.60 11.21 18.97
N HIS A 36 8.65 11.42 18.17
CA HIS A 36 9.97 11.81 18.67
C HIS A 36 10.01 13.22 19.24
N LEU A 37 10.55 13.37 20.45
CA LEU A 37 10.77 14.66 21.13
C LEU A 37 12.21 15.16 21.07
N ARG A 38 13.17 14.29 20.67
CA ARG A 38 14.57 14.61 20.36
C ARG A 38 14.92 14.09 18.97
N ASP A 39 15.69 14.84 18.22
CA ASP A 39 16.22 14.42 16.91
C ASP A 39 17.54 15.17 16.62
N LEU A 40 18.23 14.76 15.57
CA LEU A 40 19.39 15.48 15.04
C LEU A 40 18.98 16.88 14.55
N PRO A 41 19.85 17.90 14.62
CA PRO A 41 19.55 19.24 14.12
C PRO A 41 19.16 19.22 12.62
N LYS A 42 18.13 20.01 12.23
CA LYS A 42 17.68 20.07 10.82
C LYS A 42 18.68 20.77 9.90
N SER A 43 19.48 21.71 10.41
CA SER A 43 20.33 22.61 9.63
C SER A 43 21.81 22.20 9.56
N THR A 44 22.22 21.21 10.36
CA THR A 44 23.60 20.71 10.41
C THR A 44 23.61 19.19 10.34
N LEU A 45 24.76 18.59 10.07
CA LEU A 45 24.91 17.14 10.08
C LEU A 45 24.47 16.53 11.41
N GLY A 46 24.90 17.15 12.51
CA GLY A 46 24.55 16.71 13.87
C GLY A 46 25.23 15.42 14.30
N ILE A 47 26.30 15.03 13.61
CA ILE A 47 27.14 13.86 13.89
C ILE A 47 28.56 14.35 13.98
N ASP A 48 29.26 14.03 15.05
CA ASP A 48 30.68 14.29 15.26
C ASP A 48 31.47 13.07 14.79
N ILE A 49 31.94 13.14 13.53
CA ILE A 49 32.63 12.03 12.85
C ILE A 49 34.00 11.79 13.50
N GLU A 50 34.71 12.86 13.88
CA GLU A 50 36.05 12.79 14.48
C GLU A 50 35.97 12.19 15.89
N ASN A 51 34.88 12.43 16.60
CA ASN A 51 34.59 11.84 17.90
C ASN A 51 33.72 10.59 17.78
N ASP A 52 34.12 9.68 16.90
CA ASP A 52 33.53 8.35 16.76
C ASP A 52 32.02 8.35 16.52
N PHE A 53 31.58 9.20 15.61
CA PHE A 53 30.17 9.35 15.17
C PHE A 53 29.19 9.75 16.29
N GLU A 54 29.67 10.46 17.33
CA GLU A 54 28.81 10.85 18.44
C GLU A 54 27.64 11.74 17.95
N PRO A 55 26.36 11.33 18.20
CA PRO A 55 25.21 12.07 17.72
C PRO A 55 24.86 13.24 18.64
N LYS A 56 24.62 14.40 18.07
CA LYS A 56 24.18 15.58 18.78
C LYS A 56 22.64 15.71 18.75
N TYR A 57 21.96 15.01 19.63
CA TYR A 57 20.51 15.10 19.74
C TYR A 57 20.07 16.40 20.44
N ILE A 58 19.06 17.06 19.88
CA ILE A 58 18.43 18.27 20.43
C ILE A 58 16.92 18.07 20.58
N PRO A 59 16.27 18.75 21.54
CA PRO A 59 14.81 18.76 21.64
C PRO A 59 14.17 19.35 20.38
N VAL A 60 13.06 18.73 19.91
CA VAL A 60 12.29 19.22 18.77
C VAL A 60 11.55 20.50 19.17
N LYS A 61 11.86 21.61 18.50
CA LYS A 61 11.34 22.95 18.86
C LYS A 61 9.82 23.04 18.84
N ASP A 62 9.18 22.38 17.89
CA ASP A 62 7.73 22.40 17.70
C ASP A 62 6.97 21.64 18.80
N HIS A 63 7.66 20.86 19.63
CA HIS A 63 7.10 20.04 20.72
C HIS A 63 7.40 20.57 22.12
N LYS A 64 7.79 21.84 22.25
CA LYS A 64 8.18 22.43 23.53
C LYS A 64 7.10 22.31 24.61
N GLU A 65 5.85 22.58 24.27
CA GLU A 65 4.72 22.52 25.22
C GLU A 65 4.52 21.09 25.76
N ILE A 66 4.60 20.08 24.88
CA ILE A 66 4.48 18.68 25.24
C ILE A 66 5.65 18.27 26.16
N ILE A 67 6.86 18.69 25.82
CA ILE A 67 8.06 18.43 26.63
C ILE A 67 7.91 19.02 28.04
N ASP A 68 7.45 20.25 28.15
CA ASP A 68 7.26 20.93 29.44
C ASP A 68 6.14 20.26 30.27
N GLU A 69 5.06 19.83 29.65
CA GLU A 69 3.99 19.04 30.27
C GLU A 69 4.51 17.70 30.78
N LEU A 70 5.23 16.93 29.96
CA LEU A 70 5.79 15.63 30.33
C LEU A 70 6.81 15.78 31.49
N LYS A 71 7.66 16.80 31.48
CA LYS A 71 8.59 17.10 32.61
C LYS A 71 7.85 17.37 33.92
N LYS A 72 6.74 18.10 33.86
CA LYS A 72 5.90 18.39 35.03
C LYS A 72 5.23 17.12 35.56
N LEU A 73 4.66 16.29 34.67
CA LEU A 73 3.99 15.06 35.05
C LEU A 73 4.97 14.01 35.59
N SER A 74 6.12 13.84 34.95
CA SER A 74 7.13 12.86 35.34
C SER A 74 7.72 13.15 36.71
N LYS A 75 7.90 14.43 37.11
CA LYS A 75 8.37 14.82 38.44
C LYS A 75 7.42 14.33 39.55
N ASN A 76 6.12 14.33 39.29
CA ASN A 76 5.09 13.97 40.25
C ASN A 76 4.72 12.47 40.23
N ALA A 77 5.26 11.70 39.31
CA ALA A 77 4.97 10.27 39.16
C ALA A 77 5.98 9.43 39.94
N LYS A 78 5.52 8.34 40.61
CA LYS A 78 6.39 7.35 41.24
C LYS A 78 7.17 6.56 40.20
N THR A 79 6.47 6.04 39.19
CA THR A 79 7.03 5.26 38.10
C THR A 79 6.55 5.85 36.79
N VAL A 80 7.42 5.87 35.75
CA VAL A 80 7.11 6.30 34.39
C VAL A 80 7.25 5.09 33.49
N TYR A 81 6.11 4.65 32.95
CA TYR A 81 6.05 3.58 31.98
C TYR A 81 6.19 4.14 30.57
N LEU A 82 7.18 3.68 29.84
CA LEU A 82 7.45 4.05 28.47
C LEU A 82 6.80 3.00 27.55
N ALA A 83 5.59 3.31 27.07
CA ALA A 83 4.69 2.36 26.42
C ALA A 83 4.54 2.64 24.91
N THR A 84 5.66 2.93 24.26
CA THR A 84 5.78 3.13 22.82
C THR A 84 5.68 1.78 22.04
N ASP A 85 5.57 1.83 20.73
CA ASP A 85 5.40 0.65 19.87
C ASP A 85 6.52 -0.40 20.09
N PRO A 86 6.28 -1.68 19.77
CA PRO A 86 7.22 -2.76 20.08
C PRO A 86 8.37 -2.88 19.07
N ASP A 87 8.58 -1.91 18.15
CA ASP A 87 9.67 -1.90 17.19
C ASP A 87 10.87 -1.05 17.67
N ARG A 88 11.99 -1.10 16.91
CA ARG A 88 13.21 -0.32 17.21
C ARG A 88 12.97 1.19 17.26
N GLU A 89 12.00 1.71 16.51
CA GLU A 89 11.62 3.12 16.55
C GLU A 89 10.98 3.49 17.89
N GLY A 90 10.05 2.65 18.39
CA GLY A 90 9.44 2.84 19.70
C GLY A 90 10.45 2.69 20.84
N GLU A 91 11.45 1.81 20.72
CA GLU A 91 12.51 1.67 21.70
C GLU A 91 13.37 2.94 21.78
N ALA A 92 13.76 3.50 20.63
CA ALA A 92 14.49 4.76 20.54
C ALA A 92 13.69 5.94 21.10
N ILE A 93 12.38 6.01 20.83
CA ILE A 93 11.50 7.04 21.42
C ILE A 93 11.50 6.92 22.95
N SER A 94 11.41 5.70 23.48
CA SER A 94 11.47 5.45 24.93
C SER A 94 12.81 5.89 25.53
N TRP A 95 13.91 5.58 24.87
CA TRP A 95 15.25 6.02 25.29
C TRP A 95 15.37 7.54 25.26
N HIS A 96 14.93 8.19 24.19
CA HIS A 96 14.92 9.64 24.08
C HIS A 96 14.06 10.32 25.17
N LEU A 97 12.93 9.72 25.53
CA LEU A 97 12.08 10.18 26.63
C LEU A 97 12.78 10.05 27.98
N LYS A 98 13.44 8.92 28.25
CA LYS A 98 14.21 8.70 29.47
C LYS A 98 15.26 9.79 29.66
N GLU A 99 16.06 10.05 28.62
CA GLU A 99 17.08 11.08 28.62
C GLU A 99 16.50 12.50 28.81
N LEU A 100 15.46 12.85 28.01
CA LEU A 100 14.83 14.18 28.02
C LEU A 100 14.18 14.53 29.35
N LEU A 101 13.63 13.54 30.05
CA LEU A 101 12.94 13.66 31.32
C LEU A 101 13.89 13.41 32.51
N ALA A 102 15.16 13.10 32.24
CA ALA A 102 16.18 12.76 33.24
C ALA A 102 15.70 11.69 34.25
N LEU A 103 15.17 10.59 33.74
CA LEU A 103 14.66 9.48 34.55
C LEU A 103 15.79 8.52 34.96
N SER A 104 15.83 8.12 36.21
CA SER A 104 16.69 7.01 36.64
C SER A 104 16.16 5.67 36.14
N ASP A 105 17.02 4.63 36.05
CA ASP A 105 16.64 3.29 35.59
C ASP A 105 15.55 2.65 36.46
N GLU A 106 15.54 2.96 37.75
CA GLU A 106 14.50 2.49 38.66
C GLU A 106 13.12 3.07 38.38
N ARG A 107 13.06 4.29 37.84
CA ARG A 107 11.83 5.02 37.60
C ARG A 107 11.32 4.83 36.17
N ALA A 108 12.19 4.61 35.20
CA ALA A 108 11.86 4.37 33.81
C ALA A 108 11.61 2.88 33.61
N ARG A 109 10.39 2.51 33.17
CA ARG A 109 10.02 1.11 32.91
C ARG A 109 9.46 0.98 31.50
N ARG A 110 10.02 0.09 30.72
CA ARG A 110 9.59 -0.18 29.35
C ARG A 110 8.46 -1.21 29.33
N VAL A 111 7.39 -0.91 28.57
CA VAL A 111 6.31 -1.86 28.28
C VAL A 111 5.99 -1.84 26.79
N THR A 112 5.69 -3.00 26.22
CA THR A 112 5.35 -3.17 24.81
C THR A 112 4.05 -3.95 24.67
N PHE A 113 3.29 -3.66 23.60
CA PHE A 113 2.03 -4.30 23.34
C PHE A 113 1.99 -4.79 21.89
N ASN A 114 1.95 -6.11 21.66
CA ASN A 114 1.70 -6.68 20.34
C ASN A 114 0.25 -6.47 19.90
N GLU A 115 -0.66 -6.27 20.84
CA GLU A 115 -2.06 -5.89 20.60
C GLU A 115 -2.56 -5.01 21.75
N ILE A 116 -3.48 -4.10 21.46
CA ILE A 116 -4.05 -3.20 22.48
C ILE A 116 -5.39 -3.74 22.95
N THR A 117 -5.32 -4.79 23.76
CA THR A 117 -6.46 -5.36 24.48
C THR A 117 -6.29 -5.13 25.98
N LYS A 118 -7.42 -5.16 26.75
CA LYS A 118 -7.36 -4.94 28.20
C LYS A 118 -6.45 -5.94 28.90
N LYS A 119 -6.50 -7.23 28.51
CA LYS A 119 -5.67 -8.30 29.09
C LYS A 119 -4.19 -8.01 28.84
N VAL A 120 -3.77 -7.83 27.58
CA VAL A 120 -2.36 -7.63 27.22
C VAL A 120 -1.80 -6.36 27.85
N VAL A 121 -2.56 -5.25 27.84
CA VAL A 121 -2.13 -3.99 28.46
C VAL A 121 -1.92 -4.15 29.98
N THR A 122 -2.84 -4.81 30.67
CA THR A 122 -2.73 -5.04 32.12
C THR A 122 -1.55 -5.96 32.44
N ASP A 123 -1.40 -7.05 31.69
CA ASP A 123 -0.34 -8.03 31.90
C ASP A 123 1.04 -7.41 31.64
N SER A 124 1.19 -6.61 30.59
CA SER A 124 2.45 -5.94 30.24
C SER A 124 2.85 -4.87 31.28
N ILE A 125 1.89 -4.11 31.81
CA ILE A 125 2.16 -3.12 32.87
C ILE A 125 2.65 -3.81 34.15
N ASN A 126 2.17 -5.02 34.43
CA ASN A 126 2.58 -5.80 35.58
C ASN A 126 3.95 -6.51 35.40
N LYS A 127 4.44 -6.60 34.14
CA LYS A 127 5.71 -7.23 33.79
C LYS A 127 6.57 -6.29 32.93
N PRO A 128 6.93 -5.11 33.47
CA PRO A 128 7.75 -4.17 32.71
C PRO A 128 9.20 -4.69 32.62
N ARG A 129 9.90 -4.25 31.58
CA ARG A 129 11.32 -4.49 31.38
C ARG A 129 12.13 -3.20 31.37
N ASP A 130 13.43 -3.31 31.28
CA ASP A 130 14.29 -2.18 30.97
C ASP A 130 14.30 -1.88 29.46
N ILE A 131 14.84 -0.73 29.07
CA ILE A 131 15.04 -0.36 27.68
C ILE A 131 16.11 -1.28 27.10
N ASP A 132 15.86 -1.82 25.92
CA ASP A 132 16.81 -2.63 25.16
C ASP A 132 17.75 -1.71 24.37
N ASN A 133 19.00 -1.63 24.84
CA ASN A 133 19.98 -0.76 24.21
C ASN A 133 20.40 -1.24 22.83
N ASN A 134 20.34 -2.54 22.53
CA ASN A 134 20.67 -3.03 21.19
C ASN A 134 19.65 -2.56 20.16
N LEU A 135 18.36 -2.55 20.51
CA LEU A 135 17.32 -1.97 19.66
C LEU A 135 17.50 -0.46 19.46
N VAL A 136 17.90 0.26 20.52
CA VAL A 136 18.23 1.69 20.44
C VAL A 136 19.42 1.92 19.53
N ASP A 137 20.48 1.14 19.66
CA ASP A 137 21.70 1.24 18.86
C ASP A 137 21.43 0.93 17.39
N ALA A 138 20.61 -0.07 17.10
CA ALA A 138 20.19 -0.40 15.73
C ALA A 138 19.40 0.76 15.08
N GLN A 139 18.52 1.40 15.83
CA GLN A 139 17.78 2.58 15.34
C GLN A 139 18.73 3.78 15.15
N GLN A 140 19.64 4.03 16.10
CA GLN A 140 20.64 5.07 15.99
C GLN A 140 21.54 4.85 14.77
N ALA A 141 22.10 3.66 14.60
CA ALA A 141 22.92 3.31 13.44
C ALA A 141 22.18 3.62 12.13
N ARG A 142 20.94 3.13 11.99
CA ARG A 142 20.10 3.42 10.83
C ARG A 142 19.92 4.93 10.64
N ARG A 143 19.55 5.64 11.68
CA ARG A 143 19.30 7.09 11.64
C ARG A 143 20.53 7.86 11.21
N LEU A 144 21.72 7.49 11.71
CA LEU A 144 22.99 8.14 11.39
C LEU A 144 23.46 7.79 9.97
N LEU A 145 23.34 6.54 9.54
CA LEU A 145 23.62 6.12 8.15
C LEU A 145 22.78 6.92 7.15
N ASP A 146 21.46 6.94 7.35
CA ASP A 146 20.55 7.66 6.47
C ASP A 146 20.82 9.17 6.51
N ARG A 147 21.29 9.70 7.64
CA ARG A 147 21.69 11.09 7.79
C ARG A 147 22.99 11.40 7.05
N LEU A 148 24.02 10.56 7.18
CA LEU A 148 25.30 10.69 6.48
C LEU A 148 25.08 10.70 4.97
N VAL A 149 24.40 9.70 4.44
CA VAL A 149 24.11 9.58 3.01
C VAL A 149 23.27 10.77 2.52
N GLY A 150 22.13 11.01 3.14
CA GLY A 150 21.20 12.04 2.68
C GLY A 150 21.76 13.46 2.79
N TYR A 151 22.49 13.77 3.85
CA TYR A 151 23.05 15.10 4.08
C TYR A 151 24.26 15.42 3.21
N LYS A 152 25.01 14.40 2.80
CA LYS A 152 26.18 14.56 1.93
C LYS A 152 25.80 14.50 0.44
N LEU A 153 24.97 13.52 0.02
CA LEU A 153 24.62 13.36 -1.39
C LEU A 153 23.58 14.36 -1.89
N SER A 154 22.58 14.73 -1.06
CA SER A 154 21.53 15.64 -1.53
C SER A 154 22.08 17.01 -1.98
N PRO A 155 23.03 17.68 -1.28
CA PRO A 155 23.65 18.91 -1.74
C PRO A 155 24.43 18.75 -3.05
N LEU A 156 25.09 17.60 -3.25
CA LEU A 156 25.76 17.28 -4.51
C LEU A 156 24.76 17.24 -5.67
N LEU A 157 23.64 16.54 -5.51
CA LEU A 157 22.56 16.52 -6.49
C LEU A 157 21.97 17.92 -6.74
N TRP A 158 21.86 18.77 -5.71
CA TRP A 158 21.37 20.13 -5.88
C TRP A 158 22.30 21.01 -6.69
N LYS A 159 23.61 20.88 -6.47
CA LYS A 159 24.64 21.63 -7.18
C LYS A 159 24.75 21.19 -8.65
N LYS A 160 24.60 19.88 -8.90
CA LYS A 160 24.88 19.29 -10.22
C LYS A 160 23.64 19.15 -11.11
N ILE A 161 22.45 18.96 -10.54
CA ILE A 161 21.19 18.76 -11.27
C ILE A 161 20.22 19.90 -10.95
N ARG A 162 19.50 19.81 -9.82
CA ARG A 162 18.55 20.85 -9.36
C ARG A 162 18.29 20.77 -7.85
N ARG A 163 17.89 21.90 -7.25
CA ARG A 163 17.50 21.96 -5.84
C ARG A 163 16.27 21.09 -5.54
N GLY A 164 16.19 20.57 -4.31
CA GLY A 164 15.05 19.80 -3.80
C GLY A 164 15.13 18.31 -4.10
N LEU A 165 16.20 17.80 -4.71
CA LEU A 165 16.43 16.36 -4.85
C LEU A 165 16.92 15.75 -3.53
N SER A 166 16.69 14.47 -3.36
CA SER A 166 17.09 13.69 -2.19
C SER A 166 17.73 12.38 -2.64
N ALA A 167 18.85 12.03 -2.04
CA ALA A 167 19.43 10.69 -2.14
C ALA A 167 19.36 9.99 -0.78
N GLY A 168 19.21 8.69 -0.79
CA GLY A 168 19.19 7.84 0.40
C GLY A 168 19.30 6.39 -0.03
N ARG A 169 19.88 5.53 0.81
CA ARG A 169 20.19 4.14 0.49
C ARG A 169 19.00 3.41 -0.15
N VAL A 170 17.96 3.12 0.62
CA VAL A 170 16.79 2.34 0.16
C VAL A 170 16.03 3.03 -0.98
N GLN A 171 15.89 4.36 -0.95
CA GLN A 171 15.16 5.08 -2.01
C GLN A 171 15.90 5.08 -3.35
N SER A 172 17.22 5.18 -3.35
CA SER A 172 18.02 5.16 -4.58
C SER A 172 18.00 3.79 -5.23
N VAL A 173 18.12 2.72 -4.43
CA VAL A 173 17.98 1.35 -4.91
C VAL A 173 16.57 1.06 -5.44
N ALA A 174 15.52 1.50 -4.75
CA ALA A 174 14.14 1.33 -5.24
C ALA A 174 13.91 2.08 -6.56
N THR A 175 14.52 3.27 -6.74
CA THR A 175 14.46 4.00 -8.03
C THR A 175 15.21 3.23 -9.12
N ARG A 176 16.42 2.73 -8.83
CA ARG A 176 17.21 1.90 -9.75
C ARG A 176 16.42 0.67 -10.20
N MET A 177 15.78 -0.05 -9.30
CA MET A 177 14.94 -1.22 -9.66
C MET A 177 13.87 -0.87 -10.71
N VAL A 178 13.26 0.32 -10.60
CA VAL A 178 12.25 0.77 -11.58
C VAL A 178 12.92 1.15 -12.90
N VAL A 179 14.10 1.78 -12.87
CA VAL A 179 14.90 2.13 -14.08
C VAL A 179 15.37 0.86 -14.79
N ASP A 180 15.95 -0.10 -14.06
CA ASP A 180 16.42 -1.36 -14.61
C ASP A 180 15.28 -2.12 -15.31
N ARG A 181 14.08 -2.17 -14.69
CA ARG A 181 12.90 -2.76 -15.31
C ARG A 181 12.49 -2.05 -16.61
N GLU A 182 12.58 -0.73 -16.67
CA GLU A 182 12.29 0.01 -17.89
C GLU A 182 13.33 -0.26 -18.98
N ASN A 183 14.61 -0.44 -18.59
CA ASN A 183 15.70 -0.82 -19.52
C ASN A 183 15.50 -2.25 -20.05
N GLU A 184 15.09 -3.20 -19.18
CA GLU A 184 14.69 -4.56 -19.60
C GLU A 184 13.57 -4.51 -20.64
N ILE A 185 12.54 -3.67 -20.43
CA ILE A 185 11.42 -3.49 -21.35
C ILE A 185 11.88 -2.92 -22.70
N ARG A 186 12.76 -1.90 -22.67
CA ARG A 186 13.26 -1.24 -23.89
C ARG A 186 14.18 -2.12 -24.71
N SER A 187 14.96 -2.98 -24.06
CA SER A 187 15.87 -3.92 -24.73
C SER A 187 15.22 -5.24 -25.11
N PHE A 188 13.96 -5.43 -24.75
CA PHE A 188 13.24 -6.69 -25.00
C PHE A 188 12.99 -6.87 -26.50
N ASN A 189 13.41 -8.02 -27.01
CA ASN A 189 13.10 -8.46 -28.37
C ASN A 189 11.91 -9.42 -28.32
N SER A 190 10.84 -9.04 -28.98
CA SER A 190 9.65 -9.87 -29.08
C SER A 190 9.88 -11.02 -30.06
N GLU A 191 9.62 -12.24 -29.61
CA GLU A 191 9.70 -13.45 -30.42
C GLU A 191 8.30 -13.94 -30.76
N GLU A 192 8.11 -14.36 -32.03
CA GLU A 192 6.89 -14.94 -32.52
C GLU A 192 6.74 -16.37 -32.00
N TYR A 193 5.54 -16.73 -31.57
CA TYR A 193 5.12 -18.11 -31.33
C TYR A 193 3.64 -18.28 -31.67
N TRP A 194 3.22 -19.51 -31.83
CA TRP A 194 1.86 -19.83 -32.21
C TRP A 194 1.19 -20.72 -31.20
N LEU A 195 -0.07 -20.46 -30.96
CA LEU A 195 -0.98 -21.35 -30.25
C LEU A 195 -1.87 -22.02 -31.31
N LEU A 196 -2.11 -23.31 -31.13
CA LEU A 196 -3.02 -24.05 -31.99
C LEU A 196 -4.03 -24.80 -31.13
N ASP A 197 -5.26 -24.34 -31.13
CA ASP A 197 -6.36 -24.97 -30.42
C ASP A 197 -7.22 -25.79 -31.40
N ALA A 198 -7.52 -27.04 -31.05
CA ALA A 198 -8.45 -27.90 -31.75
C ALA A 198 -9.81 -27.86 -31.02
N MET A 199 -10.85 -27.44 -31.72
CA MET A 199 -12.24 -27.60 -31.27
C MET A 199 -12.67 -29.02 -31.64
N LEU A 200 -12.95 -29.83 -30.62
CA LEU A 200 -13.30 -31.23 -30.75
C LEU A 200 -14.71 -31.49 -30.22
N GLU A 201 -15.38 -32.48 -30.82
CA GLU A 201 -16.71 -32.95 -30.44
C GLU A 201 -16.63 -34.43 -30.06
N SER A 202 -17.16 -34.81 -28.92
CA SER A 202 -17.28 -36.24 -28.49
C SER A 202 -18.43 -36.92 -29.21
N GLU A 203 -18.50 -38.24 -29.18
CA GLU A 203 -19.61 -39.02 -29.73
C GLU A 203 -20.99 -38.59 -29.20
N GLY A 204 -21.01 -38.06 -27.95
CA GLY A 204 -22.21 -37.49 -27.33
C GLY A 204 -22.52 -36.04 -27.72
N SER A 205 -21.91 -35.48 -28.77
CA SER A 205 -22.08 -34.11 -29.28
C SER A 205 -21.69 -33.00 -28.30
N ALA A 206 -20.86 -33.32 -27.29
CA ALA A 206 -20.31 -32.32 -26.37
C ALA A 206 -18.99 -31.75 -26.89
N LYS A 207 -18.93 -30.43 -27.01
CA LYS A 207 -17.78 -29.73 -27.58
C LYS A 207 -16.77 -29.33 -26.45
N PHE A 208 -15.49 -29.46 -26.78
CA PHE A 208 -14.41 -29.01 -25.92
C PHE A 208 -13.21 -28.55 -26.73
N THR A 209 -12.29 -27.80 -26.11
CA THR A 209 -11.07 -27.31 -26.77
C THR A 209 -9.86 -28.01 -26.21
N ALA A 210 -9.00 -28.51 -27.08
CA ALA A 210 -7.71 -29.09 -26.73
C ALA A 210 -6.58 -28.30 -27.41
N ARG A 211 -5.59 -27.87 -26.65
CA ARG A 211 -4.45 -27.09 -27.16
C ARG A 211 -3.32 -28.02 -27.58
N PHE A 212 -2.68 -27.74 -28.69
CA PHE A 212 -1.48 -28.42 -29.14
C PHE A 212 -0.44 -28.48 -28.04
N TYR A 213 0.06 -29.68 -27.76
CA TYR A 213 1.05 -29.92 -26.72
C TYR A 213 2.40 -30.31 -27.31
N GLY A 214 2.41 -31.12 -28.38
CA GLY A 214 3.64 -31.58 -28.98
C GLY A 214 3.47 -32.78 -29.92
N LYS A 215 4.56 -33.48 -30.15
CA LYS A 215 4.60 -34.63 -31.03
C LYS A 215 5.29 -35.83 -30.31
N ASP A 216 4.79 -37.06 -30.50
CA ASP A 216 5.35 -38.28 -29.95
C ASP A 216 5.69 -38.15 -28.45
N ASP A 217 4.75 -37.63 -27.65
CA ASP A 217 4.83 -37.36 -26.20
C ASP A 217 5.89 -36.32 -25.77
N LYS A 218 6.55 -35.68 -26.72
CA LYS A 218 7.49 -34.57 -26.42
C LYS A 218 6.80 -33.24 -26.59
N LYS A 219 6.94 -32.36 -25.59
CA LYS A 219 6.46 -31.00 -25.70
C LYS A 219 7.18 -30.28 -26.86
N LEU A 220 6.41 -29.63 -27.72
CA LEU A 220 6.91 -28.86 -28.86
C LEU A 220 6.22 -27.51 -28.88
N GLU A 221 6.98 -26.46 -29.15
CA GLU A 221 6.46 -25.10 -29.33
C GLU A 221 6.45 -24.78 -30.82
N LEU A 222 5.37 -24.19 -31.30
CA LEU A 222 5.22 -23.76 -32.68
C LEU A 222 5.74 -22.32 -32.83
N LYS A 223 6.78 -22.15 -33.67
CA LYS A 223 7.50 -20.89 -33.81
C LYS A 223 7.17 -20.13 -35.09
N SER A 224 6.48 -20.76 -36.02
CA SER A 224 6.14 -20.17 -37.31
C SER A 224 4.80 -20.69 -37.86
N GLU A 225 4.21 -19.94 -38.76
CA GLU A 225 3.01 -20.33 -39.48
C GLU A 225 3.19 -21.64 -40.26
N ASP A 226 4.39 -21.89 -40.83
CA ASP A 226 4.69 -23.11 -41.57
C ASP A 226 4.66 -24.35 -40.66
N GLU A 227 5.16 -24.24 -39.45
CA GLU A 227 5.09 -25.32 -38.43
C GLU A 227 3.62 -25.62 -38.07
N VAL A 228 2.81 -24.57 -37.87
CA VAL A 228 1.37 -24.70 -37.60
C VAL A 228 0.66 -25.37 -38.76
N ASN A 229 0.91 -24.92 -40.00
CA ASN A 229 0.32 -25.51 -41.20
C ASN A 229 0.75 -26.98 -41.40
N THR A 230 1.95 -27.32 -41.03
CA THR A 230 2.44 -28.71 -41.01
C THR A 230 1.61 -29.59 -40.08
N VAL A 231 1.32 -29.13 -38.86
CA VAL A 231 0.45 -29.85 -37.94
C VAL A 231 -0.97 -29.96 -38.45
N ILE A 232 -1.55 -28.84 -38.95
CA ILE A 232 -2.91 -28.80 -39.46
C ILE A 232 -3.06 -29.78 -40.64
N ASN A 233 -2.13 -29.75 -41.62
CA ASN A 233 -2.19 -30.60 -42.77
C ASN A 233 -2.04 -32.10 -42.42
N ALA A 234 -1.21 -32.42 -41.43
CA ALA A 234 -1.02 -33.80 -40.98
C ALA A 234 -2.24 -34.36 -40.22
N THR A 235 -3.00 -33.48 -39.55
CA THR A 235 -4.13 -33.89 -38.69
C THR A 235 -5.49 -33.72 -39.34
N LYS A 236 -5.57 -32.99 -40.47
CA LYS A 236 -6.83 -32.64 -41.12
C LYS A 236 -7.72 -33.84 -41.46
N ASP A 237 -7.13 -34.89 -42.01
CA ASP A 237 -7.85 -36.10 -42.45
C ASP A 237 -7.55 -37.29 -41.50
N ALA A 238 -6.80 -37.12 -40.46
CA ALA A 238 -6.44 -38.14 -39.51
C ALA A 238 -7.49 -38.24 -38.37
N PRO A 239 -7.76 -39.43 -37.86
CA PRO A 239 -8.68 -39.58 -36.73
C PRO A 239 -8.07 -38.98 -35.43
N PHE A 240 -8.91 -38.29 -34.69
CA PHE A 240 -8.56 -37.85 -33.33
C PHE A 240 -9.03 -38.90 -32.34
N LYS A 241 -8.11 -39.40 -31.51
CA LYS A 241 -8.41 -40.42 -30.48
C LYS A 241 -7.91 -39.97 -29.13
N VAL A 242 -8.73 -40.14 -28.10
CA VAL A 242 -8.31 -39.95 -26.70
C VAL A 242 -7.20 -40.94 -26.36
N LYS A 243 -6.00 -40.41 -26.16
CA LYS A 243 -4.80 -41.21 -25.84
C LYS A 243 -4.72 -41.53 -24.36
N THR A 244 -4.91 -40.51 -23.50
CA THR A 244 -4.87 -40.69 -22.04
C THR A 244 -5.88 -39.79 -21.36
N VAL A 245 -6.47 -40.29 -20.26
CA VAL A 245 -7.35 -39.52 -19.39
C VAL A 245 -6.83 -39.62 -17.95
N LYS A 246 -6.12 -38.58 -17.52
CA LYS A 246 -5.57 -38.50 -16.16
C LYS A 246 -6.54 -37.76 -15.27
N ARG A 247 -7.15 -38.43 -14.29
CA ARG A 247 -8.00 -37.85 -13.26
C ARG A 247 -7.22 -37.80 -11.93
N GLY A 248 -7.28 -36.63 -11.28
CA GLY A 248 -6.60 -36.44 -10.00
C GLY A 248 -7.24 -35.35 -9.15
N LYS A 249 -6.81 -35.28 -7.90
CA LYS A 249 -7.23 -34.20 -7.01
C LYS A 249 -6.09 -33.21 -6.85
N LYS A 250 -6.37 -31.93 -7.06
CA LYS A 250 -5.44 -30.84 -6.80
C LYS A 250 -5.84 -30.12 -5.52
N HIS A 251 -4.92 -30.09 -4.55
CA HIS A 251 -5.11 -29.37 -3.30
C HIS A 251 -4.49 -27.99 -3.40
N ARG A 252 -5.25 -26.95 -3.07
CA ARG A 252 -4.76 -25.58 -2.90
C ARG A 252 -4.72 -25.24 -1.42
N SER A 253 -3.54 -24.92 -0.91
CA SER A 253 -3.35 -24.49 0.47
C SER A 253 -3.59 -22.98 0.59
N PRO A 254 -4.11 -22.50 1.74
CA PRO A 254 -4.20 -21.08 2.01
C PRO A 254 -2.82 -20.46 2.18
N SER A 255 -2.73 -19.18 1.89
CA SER A 255 -1.52 -18.42 2.14
C SER A 255 -1.33 -18.10 3.63
N PRO A 256 -0.08 -17.84 4.08
CA PRO A 256 0.22 -17.44 5.46
C PRO A 256 -0.56 -16.20 5.92
N PRO A 257 -0.66 -15.92 7.22
CA PRO A 257 -1.22 -14.68 7.73
C PRO A 257 -0.40 -13.48 7.20
N PHE A 258 -0.96 -12.29 7.28
CA PHE A 258 -0.28 -11.11 6.76
C PHE A 258 0.94 -10.72 7.59
N ILE A 259 2.00 -10.34 6.87
CA ILE A 259 3.08 -9.46 7.33
C ILE A 259 2.91 -8.10 6.64
N THR A 260 3.70 -7.09 7.02
CA THR A 260 3.57 -5.72 6.50
C THR A 260 3.58 -5.67 4.98
N SER A 261 4.53 -6.34 4.35
CA SER A 261 4.70 -6.35 2.89
C SER A 261 3.50 -6.97 2.18
N THR A 262 3.05 -8.15 2.62
CA THR A 262 1.92 -8.85 2.00
C THR A 262 0.59 -8.13 2.23
N LEU A 263 0.41 -7.47 3.39
CA LEU A 263 -0.76 -6.62 3.62
C LEU A 263 -0.79 -5.43 2.68
N GLN A 264 0.33 -4.75 2.46
CA GLN A 264 0.43 -3.63 1.53
C GLN A 264 0.17 -4.07 0.08
N GLN A 265 0.69 -5.23 -0.32
CA GLN A 265 0.46 -5.82 -1.64
C GLN A 265 -1.02 -6.11 -1.88
N GLU A 266 -1.66 -6.85 -0.99
CA GLU A 266 -3.07 -7.22 -1.13
C GLU A 266 -4.02 -6.03 -1.00
N ALA A 267 -3.74 -5.09 -0.12
CA ALA A 267 -4.51 -3.84 -0.02
C ALA A 267 -4.39 -3.00 -1.31
N SER A 268 -3.23 -3.00 -1.96
CA SER A 268 -3.05 -2.35 -3.26
C SER A 268 -3.85 -3.06 -4.36
N ARG A 269 -3.75 -4.40 -4.47
CA ARG A 269 -4.44 -5.20 -5.50
C ARG A 269 -5.96 -5.14 -5.36
N ARG A 270 -6.48 -5.48 -4.20
CA ARG A 270 -7.92 -5.68 -3.98
C ARG A 270 -8.67 -4.42 -3.57
N LEU A 271 -8.01 -3.54 -2.82
CA LEU A 271 -8.65 -2.34 -2.28
C LEU A 271 -8.25 -1.08 -3.04
N GLY A 272 -7.20 -1.14 -3.87
CA GLY A 272 -6.60 0.01 -4.56
C GLY A 272 -6.08 1.05 -3.57
N MET A 273 -5.61 0.62 -2.40
CA MET A 273 -5.01 1.48 -1.39
C MET A 273 -3.50 1.62 -1.64
N THR A 274 -2.97 2.84 -1.50
CA THR A 274 -1.52 3.02 -1.51
C THR A 274 -0.90 2.43 -0.25
N PRO A 275 0.38 2.01 -0.26
CA PRO A 275 1.05 1.47 0.93
C PRO A 275 0.97 2.42 2.13
N ARG A 276 1.19 3.72 1.91
CA ARG A 276 1.05 4.75 2.96
C ARG A 276 -0.35 4.79 3.56
N ARG A 277 -1.40 4.72 2.70
CA ARG A 277 -2.79 4.73 3.19
C ARG A 277 -3.12 3.47 3.95
N THR A 278 -2.66 2.31 3.47
CA THR A 278 -2.82 1.02 4.14
C THR A 278 -2.24 1.07 5.55
N MET A 279 -1.00 1.52 5.71
CA MET A 279 -0.36 1.63 7.02
C MET A 279 -1.05 2.63 7.94
N SER A 280 -1.51 3.78 7.41
CA SER A 280 -2.28 4.76 8.20
C SER A 280 -3.59 4.20 8.75
N ILE A 281 -4.28 3.35 7.99
CA ILE A 281 -5.53 2.71 8.44
C ILE A 281 -5.23 1.56 9.40
N ALA A 282 -4.19 0.76 9.12
CA ALA A 282 -3.76 -0.31 10.01
C ALA A 282 -3.37 0.24 11.39
N GLN A 283 -2.68 1.38 11.45
CA GLN A 283 -2.35 2.08 12.70
C GLN A 283 -3.61 2.44 13.49
N GLN A 284 -4.66 2.96 12.83
CA GLN A 284 -5.93 3.27 13.49
C GLN A 284 -6.62 2.02 14.06
N LEU A 285 -6.59 0.91 13.30
CA LEU A 285 -7.17 -0.37 13.75
C LEU A 285 -6.40 -0.96 14.94
N TYR A 286 -5.08 -0.78 14.98
CA TYR A 286 -4.23 -1.22 16.08
C TYR A 286 -4.42 -0.37 17.34
N GLU A 287 -4.41 0.96 17.22
CA GLU A 287 -4.47 1.89 18.35
C GLU A 287 -5.82 1.90 19.07
N GLY A 288 -6.87 1.52 18.38
CA GLY A 288 -8.21 1.33 18.92
C GLY A 288 -9.30 2.12 18.22
N VAL A 289 -10.43 1.45 18.05
CA VAL A 289 -11.68 1.99 17.51
C VAL A 289 -12.81 1.76 18.50
N ASP A 290 -13.73 2.72 18.59
CA ASP A 290 -14.90 2.57 19.48
C ASP A 290 -15.88 1.58 18.83
N ILE A 291 -16.07 0.39 19.41
CA ILE A 291 -16.99 -0.67 18.96
C ILE A 291 -18.17 -0.75 19.92
N LYS A 292 -19.37 -0.70 19.41
CA LYS A 292 -20.59 -0.74 20.20
C LYS A 292 -20.66 -2.06 21.01
N GLY A 293 -20.83 -1.93 22.31
CA GLY A 293 -20.86 -3.07 23.24
C GLY A 293 -19.50 -3.53 23.76
N TYR A 294 -18.41 -3.16 23.09
CA TYR A 294 -17.04 -3.55 23.47
C TYR A 294 -16.18 -2.36 23.95
N GLY A 295 -16.62 -1.12 23.68
CA GLY A 295 -15.86 0.08 23.96
C GLY A 295 -14.76 0.35 22.95
N THR A 296 -13.71 1.07 23.36
CA THR A 296 -12.55 1.32 22.49
C THR A 296 -11.62 0.12 22.55
N VAL A 297 -11.37 -0.56 21.43
CA VAL A 297 -10.53 -1.76 21.34
C VAL A 297 -9.61 -1.70 20.13
N GLY A 298 -8.36 -2.18 20.29
CA GLY A 298 -7.50 -2.46 19.16
C GLY A 298 -8.01 -3.70 18.43
N LEU A 299 -8.27 -3.55 17.13
CA LEU A 299 -8.88 -4.62 16.32
C LEU A 299 -7.87 -5.55 15.68
N ILE A 300 -6.62 -5.13 15.54
CA ILE A 300 -5.54 -5.93 14.95
C ILE A 300 -4.28 -5.90 15.82
N THR A 301 -3.41 -6.89 15.63
CA THR A 301 -2.06 -6.91 16.17
C THR A 301 -1.19 -5.84 15.52
N TYR A 302 0.00 -5.61 16.07
CA TYR A 302 0.95 -4.63 15.55
C TYR A 302 1.27 -4.88 14.07
N MET A 303 1.14 -3.84 13.25
CA MET A 303 1.13 -3.97 11.79
C MET A 303 2.51 -3.82 11.14
N ARG A 304 3.55 -3.42 11.86
CA ARG A 304 4.93 -3.41 11.34
C ARG A 304 5.66 -4.65 11.78
N THR A 305 5.48 -5.72 11.05
CA THR A 305 6.03 -7.04 11.37
C THR A 305 6.37 -7.80 10.08
N ASP A 306 7.40 -8.60 10.14
CA ASP A 306 7.79 -9.61 9.16
C ASP A 306 7.63 -11.03 9.71
N SER A 307 7.13 -11.15 10.94
CA SER A 307 6.85 -12.43 11.59
C SER A 307 5.55 -13.05 11.09
N LEU A 308 5.59 -14.36 10.84
CA LEU A 308 4.42 -15.19 10.54
C LEU A 308 3.89 -15.96 11.77
N ARG A 309 4.49 -15.72 12.94
CA ARG A 309 4.12 -16.39 14.18
C ARG A 309 2.69 -16.01 14.61
N LEU A 310 1.98 -16.96 15.12
CA LEU A 310 0.66 -16.79 15.74
C LEU A 310 0.71 -17.33 17.17
N SER A 311 0.08 -16.64 18.11
CA SER A 311 -0.02 -17.12 19.49
C SER A 311 -0.96 -18.33 19.59
N ASP A 312 -0.72 -19.20 20.57
CA ASP A 312 -1.55 -20.38 20.82
C ASP A 312 -3.01 -20.01 21.12
N GLU A 313 -3.22 -18.87 21.81
CA GLU A 313 -4.56 -18.34 22.06
C GLU A 313 -5.29 -18.00 20.77
N ALA A 314 -4.61 -17.36 19.82
CA ALA A 314 -5.19 -16.99 18.52
C ALA A 314 -5.45 -18.23 17.65
N LEU A 315 -4.57 -19.22 17.68
CA LEU A 315 -4.74 -20.50 16.96
C LEU A 315 -5.95 -21.25 17.49
N MET A 316 -6.10 -21.34 18.82
CA MET A 316 -7.24 -22.00 19.46
C MET A 316 -8.56 -21.28 19.16
N ALA A 317 -8.58 -19.94 19.24
CA ALA A 317 -9.75 -19.14 18.90
C ALA A 317 -10.15 -19.32 17.42
N ALA A 318 -9.18 -19.34 16.50
CA ALA A 318 -9.44 -19.58 15.08
C ALA A 318 -10.02 -20.99 14.83
N LYS A 319 -9.47 -22.02 15.47
CA LYS A 319 -10.01 -23.39 15.39
C LYS A 319 -11.48 -23.43 15.81
N ASN A 320 -11.79 -22.91 16.99
CA ASN A 320 -13.16 -22.95 17.53
C ASN A 320 -14.10 -22.18 16.60
N TYR A 321 -13.73 -20.96 16.19
CA TYR A 321 -14.53 -20.14 15.28
C TYR A 321 -14.79 -20.87 13.94
N ILE A 322 -13.79 -21.50 13.34
CA ILE A 322 -13.95 -22.24 12.08
C ILE A 322 -14.92 -23.40 12.26
N ILE A 323 -14.78 -24.19 13.31
CA ILE A 323 -15.66 -25.35 13.58
C ILE A 323 -17.09 -24.91 13.82
N ASP A 324 -17.30 -23.86 14.63
CA ASP A 324 -18.64 -23.39 15.03
C ASP A 324 -19.41 -22.72 13.88
N HIS A 325 -18.69 -22.02 12.95
CA HIS A 325 -19.35 -21.24 11.90
C HIS A 325 -19.33 -21.89 10.52
N TYR A 326 -18.36 -22.78 10.25
CA TYR A 326 -18.19 -23.41 8.93
C TYR A 326 -18.30 -24.93 8.97
N GLY A 327 -18.10 -25.56 10.13
CA GLY A 327 -18.10 -27.02 10.29
C GLY A 327 -16.71 -27.61 10.44
N GLN A 328 -16.67 -28.83 11.00
CA GLN A 328 -15.42 -29.56 11.29
C GLN A 328 -14.58 -29.82 10.02
N GLU A 329 -15.21 -30.04 8.88
CA GLU A 329 -14.55 -30.29 7.60
C GLU A 329 -13.78 -29.08 7.05
N TYR A 330 -14.15 -27.87 7.48
CA TYR A 330 -13.43 -26.65 7.10
C TYR A 330 -12.20 -26.38 7.97
N TYR A 331 -12.05 -27.06 9.12
CA TYR A 331 -10.84 -26.98 9.90
C TYR A 331 -9.76 -27.93 9.33
N HIS A 332 -8.51 -27.47 9.25
CA HIS A 332 -7.40 -28.23 8.67
C HIS A 332 -7.09 -29.55 9.40
N GLY A 333 -7.54 -29.72 10.63
CA GLY A 333 -7.27 -30.89 11.48
C GLY A 333 -6.09 -30.71 12.44
N SER A 334 -5.17 -29.79 12.13
CA SER A 334 -4.04 -29.39 13.00
C SER A 334 -3.78 -27.88 12.83
N PHE A 335 -3.08 -27.28 13.77
CA PHE A 335 -2.62 -25.88 13.59
C PHE A 335 -1.60 -25.78 12.48
N ARG A 336 -1.83 -24.85 11.55
CA ARG A 336 -0.84 -24.51 10.53
C ARG A 336 0.20 -23.57 11.12
N VAL A 337 1.43 -24.01 11.13
CA VAL A 337 2.58 -23.21 11.51
C VAL A 337 3.31 -22.79 10.24
N PHE A 338 3.58 -21.50 10.12
CA PHE A 338 4.28 -20.94 8.97
C PHE A 338 5.71 -20.59 9.37
N LYS A 339 6.68 -20.98 8.55
CA LYS A 339 8.09 -20.66 8.80
C LYS A 339 8.32 -19.17 8.50
N THR A 340 8.81 -18.47 9.48
CA THR A 340 9.33 -17.10 9.33
C THR A 340 10.73 -17.17 8.71
N LYS A 341 11.12 -16.17 7.91
CA LYS A 341 12.48 -16.06 7.38
C LYS A 341 13.48 -15.95 8.53
N SER A 342 14.68 -16.49 8.36
CA SER A 342 15.76 -16.27 9.32
C SER A 342 16.07 -14.78 9.42
N GLY A 343 16.16 -14.23 10.65
CA GLY A 343 16.39 -12.79 10.88
C GLY A 343 15.13 -11.97 11.14
N ALA A 344 13.93 -12.55 11.03
CA ALA A 344 12.71 -11.85 11.44
C ALA A 344 12.62 -11.73 12.97
N GLN A 345 12.02 -10.65 13.45
CA GLN A 345 11.85 -10.39 14.88
C GLN A 345 10.91 -11.41 15.53
N ASP A 346 11.47 -12.41 16.20
CA ASP A 346 10.70 -13.49 16.85
C ASP A 346 9.73 -12.98 17.95
N ALA A 347 9.97 -11.77 18.47
CA ALA A 347 9.09 -11.14 19.47
C ALA A 347 7.74 -10.68 18.91
N HIS A 348 7.64 -10.51 17.59
CA HIS A 348 6.41 -10.06 16.94
C HIS A 348 5.50 -11.22 16.54
N GLU A 349 4.22 -10.91 16.36
CA GLU A 349 3.24 -11.78 15.72
C GLU A 349 2.88 -11.27 14.31
N ALA A 350 2.28 -12.16 13.51
CA ALA A 350 1.65 -11.80 12.25
C ALA A 350 0.48 -10.82 12.47
N ILE A 351 0.11 -10.11 11.42
CA ILE A 351 -1.05 -9.20 11.43
C ILE A 351 -2.33 -10.02 11.40
N ARG A 352 -3.07 -9.99 12.49
CA ARG A 352 -4.31 -10.73 12.71
C ARG A 352 -5.34 -9.91 13.50
N PRO A 353 -6.63 -10.28 13.50
CA PRO A 353 -7.58 -9.71 14.45
C PRO A 353 -7.18 -10.08 15.89
N THR A 354 -7.39 -9.14 16.82
CA THR A 354 -7.17 -9.37 18.26
C THR A 354 -8.23 -10.30 18.85
N ASN A 355 -9.43 -10.24 18.29
CA ASN A 355 -10.55 -11.13 18.64
C ASN A 355 -11.26 -11.54 17.36
N ILE A 356 -11.24 -12.83 17.03
CA ILE A 356 -11.86 -13.37 15.80
C ILE A 356 -13.39 -13.27 15.82
N GLU A 357 -14.01 -13.24 17.02
CA GLU A 357 -15.47 -13.09 17.18
C GLU A 357 -15.97 -11.69 16.76
N LEU A 358 -15.08 -10.69 16.72
CA LEU A 358 -15.36 -9.41 16.11
C LEU A 358 -15.29 -9.51 14.59
N SER A 359 -16.11 -10.38 14.00
CA SER A 359 -16.15 -10.57 12.56
C SER A 359 -16.44 -9.25 11.82
N PRO A 360 -16.09 -9.14 10.53
CA PRO A 360 -16.36 -7.93 9.74
C PRO A 360 -17.82 -7.46 9.80
N ASP A 361 -18.77 -8.39 9.87
CA ASP A 361 -20.19 -8.05 9.92
C ASP A 361 -20.61 -7.45 11.27
N VAL A 362 -20.01 -7.92 12.37
CA VAL A 362 -20.22 -7.38 13.72
C VAL A 362 -19.77 -5.93 13.81
N VAL A 363 -18.56 -5.62 13.32
CA VAL A 363 -17.95 -4.28 13.44
C VAL A 363 -18.33 -3.32 12.31
N ARG A 364 -19.10 -3.77 11.32
CA ARG A 364 -19.41 -3.01 10.09
C ARG A 364 -19.92 -1.60 10.34
N LYS A 365 -20.78 -1.42 11.33
CA LYS A 365 -21.47 -0.15 11.60
C LYS A 365 -20.58 0.87 12.33
N ASP A 366 -19.56 0.40 13.00
CA ASP A 366 -18.67 1.21 13.84
C ASP A 366 -17.40 1.65 13.10
N LEU A 367 -17.11 1.01 11.95
CA LEU A 367 -15.95 1.29 11.13
C LEU A 367 -16.26 2.21 9.95
N THR A 368 -15.31 3.09 9.61
CA THR A 368 -15.32 3.77 8.30
C THR A 368 -15.21 2.74 7.18
N ASN A 369 -15.62 3.11 5.98
CA ASN A 369 -15.56 2.18 4.84
C ASN A 369 -14.13 1.66 4.54
N GLU A 370 -13.10 2.50 4.71
CA GLU A 370 -11.71 2.09 4.49
C GLU A 370 -11.21 1.17 5.61
N GLN A 371 -11.53 1.48 6.88
CA GLN A 371 -11.22 0.62 8.03
C GLN A 371 -11.89 -0.75 7.88
N TYR A 372 -13.18 -0.77 7.54
CA TYR A 372 -13.91 -2.01 7.32
C TYR A 372 -13.30 -2.87 6.21
N ARG A 373 -12.96 -2.26 5.06
CA ARG A 373 -12.38 -3.01 3.93
C ARG A 373 -11.03 -3.62 4.29
N LEU A 374 -10.17 -2.86 4.98
CA LEU A 374 -8.87 -3.36 5.42
C LEU A 374 -9.00 -4.41 6.52
N TYR A 375 -9.88 -4.18 7.51
CA TYR A 375 -10.14 -5.15 8.57
C TYR A 375 -10.69 -6.46 8.01
N ARG A 376 -11.66 -6.40 7.09
CA ARG A 376 -12.21 -7.59 6.41
C ARG A 376 -11.11 -8.38 5.68
N LEU A 377 -10.16 -7.69 5.05
CA LEU A 377 -9.03 -8.32 4.38
C LEU A 377 -8.15 -9.08 5.39
N ILE A 378 -7.79 -8.44 6.50
CA ILE A 378 -6.96 -9.02 7.56
C ILE A 378 -7.66 -10.20 8.24
N TRP A 379 -8.91 -10.00 8.62
CA TRP A 379 -9.72 -11.03 9.27
C TRP A 379 -9.90 -12.26 8.38
N GLY A 380 -10.25 -12.03 7.11
CA GLY A 380 -10.45 -13.11 6.14
C GLY A 380 -9.18 -13.91 5.90
N ARG A 381 -8.02 -13.26 5.76
CA ARG A 381 -6.73 -13.93 5.57
C ARG A 381 -6.33 -14.77 6.77
N PHE A 382 -6.49 -14.23 7.99
CA PHE A 382 -6.21 -14.94 9.23
C PHE A 382 -7.10 -16.17 9.40
N THR A 383 -8.41 -16.04 9.20
CA THR A 383 -9.34 -17.16 9.29
C THR A 383 -9.00 -18.23 8.26
N ALA A 384 -8.82 -17.83 7.00
CA ALA A 384 -8.47 -18.72 5.90
C ALA A 384 -7.18 -19.49 6.13
N CYS A 385 -6.15 -18.86 6.75
CA CYS A 385 -4.84 -19.50 6.94
C CYS A 385 -4.89 -20.75 7.83
N GLN A 386 -5.92 -20.90 8.69
CA GLN A 386 -6.13 -22.08 9.54
C GLN A 386 -7.19 -23.05 9.00
N MET A 387 -7.85 -22.72 7.86
CA MET A 387 -8.88 -23.56 7.24
C MET A 387 -8.27 -24.71 6.40
N ALA A 388 -9.11 -25.67 6.06
CA ALA A 388 -8.78 -26.79 5.17
C ALA A 388 -8.44 -26.30 3.75
N ASN A 389 -7.66 -27.10 3.03
CA ASN A 389 -7.34 -26.82 1.64
C ASN A 389 -8.60 -26.80 0.77
N ALA A 390 -8.60 -25.96 -0.25
CA ALA A 390 -9.55 -26.10 -1.36
C ALA A 390 -9.14 -27.31 -2.21
N VAL A 391 -10.14 -28.12 -2.60
CA VAL A 391 -9.92 -29.34 -3.38
C VAL A 391 -10.58 -29.18 -4.74
N TYR A 392 -9.82 -29.46 -5.77
CA TYR A 392 -10.27 -29.41 -7.16
C TYR A 392 -10.12 -30.81 -7.76
N ASP A 393 -11.17 -31.28 -8.43
CA ASP A 393 -11.05 -32.40 -9.34
C ASP A 393 -10.40 -31.90 -10.63
N ASN A 394 -9.27 -32.47 -10.99
CA ASN A 394 -8.49 -32.10 -12.16
C ASN A 394 -8.49 -33.23 -13.16
N VAL A 395 -8.86 -32.93 -14.40
CA VAL A 395 -8.87 -33.87 -15.52
C VAL A 395 -7.95 -33.32 -16.59
N VAL A 396 -7.00 -34.14 -17.03
CA VAL A 396 -6.11 -33.85 -18.15
C VAL A 396 -6.36 -34.91 -19.20
N VAL A 397 -6.76 -34.49 -20.38
CA VAL A 397 -7.01 -35.37 -21.53
C VAL A 397 -6.01 -35.05 -22.61
N ASP A 398 -5.26 -36.06 -23.04
CA ASP A 398 -4.41 -36.00 -24.21
C ASP A 398 -5.12 -36.70 -25.37
N VAL A 399 -5.30 -35.98 -26.46
CA VAL A 399 -5.90 -36.47 -27.71
C VAL A 399 -4.81 -36.53 -28.76
N ASP A 400 -4.63 -37.69 -29.38
CA ASP A 400 -3.65 -37.92 -30.43
C ASP A 400 -4.32 -37.90 -31.83
N SER A 401 -3.63 -37.28 -32.78
CA SER A 401 -3.95 -37.36 -34.19
C SER A 401 -2.66 -37.34 -35.00
N ALA A 402 -2.37 -38.38 -35.73
CA ALA A 402 -1.16 -38.55 -36.56
C ALA A 402 0.16 -38.37 -35.78
N GLY A 403 0.20 -38.76 -34.49
CA GLY A 403 1.33 -38.56 -33.60
C GLY A 403 1.43 -37.17 -32.96
N TYR A 404 0.57 -36.26 -33.31
CA TYR A 404 0.46 -34.94 -32.66
C TYR A 404 -0.53 -34.99 -31.50
N VAL A 405 -0.09 -34.48 -30.36
CA VAL A 405 -0.85 -34.51 -29.10
C VAL A 405 -1.48 -33.15 -28.83
N PHE A 406 -2.79 -33.14 -28.59
CA PHE A 406 -3.57 -31.99 -28.14
C PHE A 406 -4.04 -32.24 -26.71
N ARG A 407 -3.83 -31.27 -25.80
CA ARG A 407 -4.13 -31.39 -24.39
C ARG A 407 -5.27 -30.50 -23.98
N ALA A 408 -6.28 -31.10 -23.36
CA ALA A 408 -7.36 -30.37 -22.67
C ALA A 408 -7.20 -30.54 -21.16
N ASN A 409 -7.33 -29.42 -20.43
CA ASN A 409 -7.26 -29.40 -18.99
C ASN A 409 -8.57 -28.83 -18.44
N TYR A 410 -9.15 -29.51 -17.47
CA TYR A 410 -10.32 -29.05 -16.75
C TYR A 410 -10.12 -29.20 -15.25
N SER A 411 -10.55 -28.18 -14.52
CA SER A 411 -10.44 -28.18 -13.07
C SER A 411 -11.73 -27.67 -12.47
N GLU A 412 -12.43 -28.50 -11.71
CA GLU A 412 -13.68 -28.18 -11.03
C GLU A 412 -13.49 -28.16 -9.52
N MET A 413 -14.01 -27.12 -8.85
CA MET A 413 -13.95 -27.03 -7.40
C MET A 413 -14.88 -28.07 -6.77
N ARG A 414 -14.30 -29.04 -6.07
CA ARG A 414 -15.04 -30.07 -5.33
C ARG A 414 -15.37 -29.63 -3.90
N PHE A 415 -14.41 -28.95 -3.27
CA PHE A 415 -14.56 -28.46 -1.90
C PHE A 415 -13.91 -27.09 -1.79
N ALA A 416 -14.66 -26.11 -1.32
CA ALA A 416 -14.21 -24.72 -1.25
C ALA A 416 -13.07 -24.52 -0.24
N GLY A 417 -13.08 -25.25 0.89
CA GLY A 417 -12.07 -25.05 1.93
C GLY A 417 -11.92 -23.58 2.31
N TYR A 418 -10.71 -23.09 2.42
CA TYR A 418 -10.40 -21.71 2.79
C TYR A 418 -10.95 -20.64 1.81
N THR A 419 -11.22 -21.01 0.54
CA THR A 419 -11.73 -20.06 -0.46
C THR A 419 -13.17 -19.61 -0.17
N ALA A 420 -13.88 -20.31 0.73
CA ALA A 420 -15.18 -19.85 1.23
C ALA A 420 -15.10 -18.50 1.99
N VAL A 421 -13.93 -18.19 2.55
CA VAL A 421 -13.70 -16.95 3.33
C VAL A 421 -12.82 -15.96 2.60
N TYR A 422 -11.78 -16.45 1.91
CA TYR A 422 -10.74 -15.60 1.35
C TYR A 422 -10.14 -16.18 0.06
N GLU A 423 -10.03 -15.32 -0.95
CA GLU A 423 -9.22 -15.57 -2.14
C GLU A 423 -8.19 -14.45 -2.31
N GLU A 424 -7.00 -14.78 -2.79
CA GLU A 424 -5.98 -13.77 -3.11
C GLU A 424 -6.30 -12.97 -4.37
N GLY A 425 -5.89 -11.70 -4.38
CA GLY A 425 -5.90 -10.88 -5.58
C GLY A 425 -4.81 -11.34 -6.55
N LYS A 426 -5.14 -11.43 -7.82
CA LYS A 426 -4.16 -11.68 -8.89
C LYS A 426 -3.61 -10.36 -9.42
N ASP A 427 -2.32 -10.35 -9.81
CA ASP A 427 -1.70 -9.18 -10.47
C ASP A 427 -2.19 -9.01 -11.91
N GLU A 428 -2.53 -10.13 -12.57
CA GLU A 428 -3.10 -10.20 -13.91
C GLU A 428 -4.32 -11.11 -13.92
N GLU A 429 -5.33 -10.74 -14.68
CA GLU A 429 -6.50 -11.60 -14.94
C GLU A 429 -6.06 -12.68 -15.93
N SER A 430 -6.05 -13.93 -15.51
CA SER A 430 -5.87 -15.05 -16.42
C SER A 430 -7.21 -15.38 -17.07
N ASP A 431 -7.34 -15.08 -18.33
CA ASP A 431 -8.43 -15.54 -19.19
C ASP A 431 -8.25 -17.01 -19.54
N GLU A 432 -8.35 -17.91 -18.59
CA GLU A 432 -8.49 -19.32 -18.93
C GLU A 432 -9.97 -19.61 -19.21
N PRO A 433 -10.33 -19.98 -20.43
CA PRO A 433 -11.68 -20.40 -20.73
C PRO A 433 -11.96 -21.72 -20.01
N ARG A 434 -12.89 -21.68 -19.08
CA ARG A 434 -13.36 -22.86 -18.34
C ARG A 434 -14.42 -23.60 -19.16
N SER A 435 -14.04 -24.21 -20.28
CA SER A 435 -14.95 -25.13 -20.96
C SER A 435 -15.03 -26.43 -20.14
N LYS A 436 -16.24 -26.87 -19.82
CA LYS A 436 -16.45 -28.20 -19.22
C LYS A 436 -15.97 -29.25 -20.20
N LEU A 437 -15.13 -30.19 -19.74
CA LEU A 437 -14.80 -31.38 -20.50
C LEU A 437 -15.96 -32.38 -20.38
N PRO A 438 -16.36 -33.01 -21.49
CA PRO A 438 -17.27 -34.15 -21.44
C PRO A 438 -16.60 -35.34 -20.69
N SER A 439 -17.40 -36.33 -20.33
CA SER A 439 -16.84 -37.57 -19.83
C SER A 439 -16.24 -38.33 -21.02
N LEU A 440 -14.91 -38.39 -21.06
CA LEU A 440 -14.15 -39.06 -22.11
C LEU A 440 -13.44 -40.30 -21.55
N GLU A 441 -13.29 -41.32 -22.39
CA GLU A 441 -12.56 -42.55 -22.08
C GLU A 441 -11.35 -42.74 -23.00
N GLU A 442 -10.33 -43.47 -22.54
CA GLU A 442 -9.15 -43.78 -23.36
C GLU A 442 -9.54 -44.64 -24.53
N GLY A 443 -9.07 -44.28 -25.72
CA GLY A 443 -9.40 -44.94 -26.99
C GLY A 443 -10.64 -44.41 -27.70
N GLU A 444 -11.44 -43.56 -27.06
CA GLU A 444 -12.61 -42.90 -27.62
C GLU A 444 -12.23 -42.04 -28.81
N GLN A 445 -13.00 -42.11 -29.88
CA GLN A 445 -12.83 -41.26 -31.06
C GLN A 445 -13.56 -39.93 -30.81
N VAL A 446 -12.90 -38.82 -31.15
CA VAL A 446 -13.46 -37.50 -31.13
C VAL A 446 -13.34 -36.84 -32.50
N PHE A 447 -14.22 -35.93 -32.83
CA PHE A 447 -14.32 -35.36 -34.15
C PHE A 447 -13.81 -33.92 -34.15
N LEU A 448 -12.93 -33.63 -35.12
CA LEU A 448 -12.43 -32.27 -35.31
C LEU A 448 -13.52 -31.40 -35.93
N GLU A 449 -13.95 -30.34 -35.23
CA GLU A 449 -14.83 -29.34 -35.81
C GLU A 449 -14.02 -28.25 -36.50
N LYS A 450 -12.99 -27.73 -35.83
CA LYS A 450 -12.20 -26.61 -36.37
C LYS A 450 -10.83 -26.55 -35.66
N MET A 451 -9.79 -26.23 -36.45
CA MET A 451 -8.51 -25.76 -35.95
C MET A 451 -8.49 -24.24 -35.80
N LEU A 452 -7.96 -23.74 -34.70
CA LEU A 452 -7.87 -22.32 -34.37
C LEU A 452 -6.38 -21.95 -34.13
N PRO A 453 -5.66 -21.61 -35.21
CA PRO A 453 -4.32 -21.07 -35.10
C PRO A 453 -4.38 -19.62 -34.61
N GLU A 454 -3.52 -19.26 -33.66
CA GLU A 454 -3.39 -17.92 -33.10
C GLU A 454 -1.94 -17.52 -33.06
N GLN A 455 -1.56 -16.48 -33.79
CA GLN A 455 -0.25 -15.88 -33.74
C GLN A 455 -0.10 -15.08 -32.44
N GLN A 456 0.96 -15.30 -31.72
CA GLN A 456 1.27 -14.60 -30.48
C GLN A 456 2.72 -14.11 -30.52
N PHE A 457 3.00 -13.10 -29.72
CA PHE A 457 4.34 -12.57 -29.54
C PHE A 457 4.67 -12.51 -28.05
N THR A 458 5.89 -12.91 -27.69
CA THR A 458 6.35 -12.77 -26.32
C THR A 458 6.27 -11.31 -25.87
N GLN A 459 5.83 -11.08 -24.65
CA GLN A 459 5.65 -9.75 -24.10
C GLN A 459 6.82 -9.38 -23.18
N PRO A 460 7.25 -8.11 -23.15
CA PRO A 460 8.25 -7.68 -22.21
C PRO A 460 7.78 -7.87 -20.77
N PRO A 461 8.70 -7.95 -19.80
CA PRO A 461 8.32 -8.04 -18.40
C PRO A 461 7.45 -6.84 -18.01
N ALA A 462 6.40 -7.09 -17.23
CA ALA A 462 5.51 -6.02 -16.80
C ALA A 462 6.23 -4.98 -15.92
N ARG A 463 5.89 -3.69 -16.08
CA ARG A 463 6.34 -2.65 -15.17
C ARG A 463 5.89 -2.95 -13.75
N TYR A 464 6.67 -2.51 -12.78
CA TYR A 464 6.27 -2.61 -11.38
C TYR A 464 4.98 -1.82 -11.10
N THR A 465 4.11 -2.43 -10.31
CA THR A 465 3.08 -1.72 -9.52
C THR A 465 3.65 -1.41 -8.14
N GLU A 466 2.97 -0.61 -7.30
CA GLU A 466 3.38 -0.44 -5.91
C GLU A 466 3.47 -1.79 -5.17
N ALA A 467 2.54 -2.71 -5.46
CA ALA A 467 2.52 -4.05 -4.86
C ALA A 467 3.71 -4.91 -5.30
N THR A 468 3.98 -4.98 -6.61
CA THR A 468 5.07 -5.81 -7.13
C THR A 468 6.45 -5.24 -6.84
N LEU A 469 6.59 -3.90 -6.70
CA LEU A 469 7.83 -3.29 -6.25
C LEU A 469 8.12 -3.63 -4.78
N ILE A 470 7.12 -3.55 -3.89
CA ILE A 470 7.28 -3.96 -2.48
C ILE A 470 7.67 -5.43 -2.39
N ARG A 471 7.02 -6.29 -3.19
CA ARG A 471 7.38 -7.71 -3.25
C ARG A 471 8.82 -7.92 -3.69
N ALA A 472 9.26 -7.25 -4.75
CA ALA A 472 10.63 -7.37 -5.26
C ALA A 472 11.66 -6.83 -4.24
N MET A 473 11.36 -5.73 -3.53
CA MET A 473 12.19 -5.22 -2.46
C MET A 473 12.33 -6.24 -1.31
N GLU A 474 11.20 -6.82 -0.87
CA GLU A 474 11.19 -7.85 0.18
C GLU A 474 11.97 -9.12 -0.22
N GLU A 475 11.76 -9.61 -1.44
CA GLU A 475 12.46 -10.80 -1.96
C GLU A 475 13.97 -10.60 -2.03
N LYS A 476 14.42 -9.37 -2.29
CA LYS A 476 15.83 -8.98 -2.36
C LYS A 476 16.41 -8.47 -1.03
N GLY A 477 15.63 -8.47 0.05
CA GLY A 477 16.05 -8.00 1.37
C GLY A 477 16.24 -6.48 1.50
N ILE A 478 15.69 -5.70 0.56
CA ILE A 478 15.81 -4.24 0.50
C ILE A 478 14.71 -3.56 1.30
N GLY A 479 15.09 -2.88 2.36
CA GLY A 479 14.15 -2.25 3.29
C GLY A 479 13.57 -3.21 4.32
N ARG A 480 12.74 -2.69 5.20
CA ARG A 480 12.09 -3.39 6.32
C ARG A 480 10.64 -2.91 6.45
N PRO A 481 9.79 -3.53 7.29
CA PRO A 481 8.39 -3.14 7.48
C PRO A 481 8.14 -1.64 7.66
N SER A 482 9.05 -0.94 8.32
CA SER A 482 8.95 0.51 8.53
C SER A 482 9.28 1.37 7.30
N THR A 483 10.01 0.84 6.30
CA THR A 483 10.57 1.63 5.19
C THR A 483 9.86 1.46 3.85
N TYR A 484 9.13 0.37 3.60
CA TYR A 484 8.48 0.14 2.30
C TYR A 484 7.56 1.29 1.86
N ALA A 485 6.58 1.64 2.68
CA ALA A 485 5.63 2.70 2.36
C ALA A 485 6.26 4.11 2.27
N PRO A 486 7.18 4.52 3.17
CA PRO A 486 7.95 5.75 3.03
C PRO A 486 8.77 5.81 1.74
N THR A 487 9.47 4.74 1.37
CA THR A 487 10.31 4.68 0.16
C THR A 487 9.48 4.94 -1.10
N ILE A 488 8.37 4.23 -1.29
CA ILE A 488 7.48 4.45 -2.44
C ILE A 488 6.93 5.88 -2.47
N SER A 489 6.55 6.42 -1.30
CA SER A 489 6.09 7.80 -1.20
C SER A 489 7.18 8.80 -1.57
N THR A 490 8.43 8.54 -1.17
CA THR A 490 9.58 9.42 -1.42
C THR A 490 9.95 9.44 -2.90
N ILE A 491 10.14 8.28 -3.55
CA ILE A 491 10.52 8.23 -4.96
C ILE A 491 9.46 8.83 -5.89
N THR A 492 8.18 8.75 -5.50
CA THR A 492 7.08 9.38 -6.25
C THR A 492 6.96 10.88 -5.96
N SER A 493 7.20 11.33 -4.73
CA SER A 493 7.12 12.76 -4.37
C SER A 493 8.27 13.59 -4.91
N HIS A 494 9.46 12.98 -5.09
CA HIS A 494 10.61 13.61 -5.74
C HIS A 494 10.57 13.51 -7.27
N GLU A 495 9.52 12.93 -7.82
CA GLU A 495 9.32 12.76 -9.27
C GLU A 495 10.41 11.90 -9.92
N TYR A 496 11.08 11.01 -9.18
CA TYR A 496 11.98 10.02 -9.79
C TYR A 496 11.20 8.96 -10.53
N VAL A 497 10.02 8.64 -9.98
CA VAL A 497 9.07 7.67 -10.53
C VAL A 497 7.68 8.31 -10.57
N VAL A 498 6.94 8.09 -11.64
CA VAL A 498 5.55 8.53 -11.79
C VAL A 498 4.62 7.33 -11.95
N LYS A 499 3.36 7.52 -11.60
CA LYS A 499 2.32 6.52 -11.84
C LYS A 499 1.71 6.70 -13.23
N ASP A 500 1.73 5.62 -14.01
CA ASP A 500 1.00 5.46 -15.25
C ASP A 500 -0.07 4.37 -15.06
N GLY A 501 -1.31 4.79 -14.81
CA GLY A 501 -2.37 3.89 -14.37
C GLY A 501 -2.03 3.21 -13.04
N LYS A 502 -1.88 1.88 -13.05
CA LYS A 502 -1.43 1.07 -11.90
C LYS A 502 0.08 0.88 -11.84
N TYR A 503 0.80 1.21 -12.90
CA TYR A 503 2.24 0.97 -13.05
C TYR A 503 3.10 2.14 -12.60
N LEU A 504 4.33 1.83 -12.23
CA LEU A 504 5.40 2.77 -11.91
C LEU A 504 6.33 2.87 -13.12
N LYS A 505 6.59 4.10 -13.57
CA LYS A 505 7.47 4.41 -14.69
C LYS A 505 8.55 5.39 -14.22
N PRO A 506 9.82 5.19 -14.57
CA PRO A 506 10.85 6.18 -14.26
C PRO A 506 10.61 7.45 -15.08
N THR A 507 11.06 8.58 -14.55
CA THR A 507 11.13 9.84 -15.29
C THR A 507 12.55 10.04 -15.81
N ASN A 508 12.74 10.95 -16.77
CA ASN A 508 14.08 11.35 -17.22
C ASN A 508 14.97 11.81 -16.04
N LEU A 509 14.35 12.44 -15.03
CA LEU A 509 15.05 12.83 -13.81
C LEU A 509 15.49 11.59 -13.01
N GLY A 510 14.62 10.62 -12.84
CA GLY A 510 14.92 9.37 -12.14
C GLY A 510 16.05 8.60 -12.82
N GLU A 511 16.01 8.48 -14.14
CA GLU A 511 17.05 7.82 -14.94
C GLU A 511 18.41 8.50 -14.78
N ILE A 512 18.47 9.84 -14.88
CA ILE A 512 19.72 10.60 -14.73
C ILE A 512 20.27 10.53 -13.32
N VAL A 513 19.42 10.62 -12.30
CA VAL A 513 19.86 10.48 -10.91
C VAL A 513 20.39 9.07 -10.67
N THR A 514 19.73 8.03 -11.19
CA THR A 514 20.17 6.64 -11.07
C THR A 514 21.53 6.45 -11.79
N GLN A 515 21.66 6.92 -13.03
CA GLN A 515 22.91 6.85 -13.78
C GLN A 515 24.06 7.53 -13.03
N LEU A 516 23.86 8.77 -12.52
CA LEU A 516 24.87 9.46 -11.73
C LEU A 516 25.27 8.67 -10.48
N MET A 517 24.30 8.07 -9.82
CA MET A 517 24.56 7.26 -8.62
C MET A 517 25.31 5.96 -8.96
N GLU A 518 24.98 5.29 -10.05
CA GLU A 518 25.69 4.09 -10.53
C GLU A 518 27.14 4.38 -10.93
N GLU A 519 27.38 5.53 -11.56
CA GLU A 519 28.72 5.93 -12.02
C GLU A 519 29.63 6.40 -10.88
N ARG A 520 29.08 6.99 -9.80
CA ARG A 520 29.85 7.67 -8.76
C ARG A 520 29.72 7.08 -7.36
N PHE A 521 28.65 6.34 -7.09
CA PHE A 521 28.32 5.74 -5.81
C PHE A 521 27.72 4.34 -6.04
N PRO A 522 28.48 3.45 -6.72
CA PRO A 522 27.94 2.14 -7.11
C PRO A 522 27.42 1.34 -5.93
N ASP A 523 28.10 1.39 -4.78
CA ASP A 523 27.72 0.65 -3.59
C ASP A 523 26.38 1.14 -3.00
N ILE A 524 26.15 2.45 -3.00
CA ILE A 524 24.89 3.04 -2.47
C ILE A 524 23.66 2.57 -3.24
N VAL A 525 23.79 2.24 -4.51
CA VAL A 525 22.70 1.76 -5.37
C VAL A 525 22.78 0.26 -5.66
N ASP A 526 23.78 -0.43 -5.14
CA ASP A 526 23.87 -1.88 -5.27
C ASP A 526 22.84 -2.59 -4.38
N LEU A 527 22.15 -3.59 -4.95
CA LEU A 527 21.11 -4.33 -4.27
C LEU A 527 21.65 -5.23 -3.17
N LYS A 528 22.81 -5.89 -3.43
CA LYS A 528 23.45 -6.81 -2.47
C LYS A 528 24.05 -6.03 -1.31
N PHE A 529 24.71 -4.92 -1.59
CA PHE A 529 25.27 -4.04 -0.57
C PHE A 529 24.18 -3.50 0.35
N THR A 530 23.06 -3.01 -0.23
CA THR A 530 21.93 -2.54 0.59
C THR A 530 21.29 -3.65 1.42
N ASN A 531 21.16 -4.87 0.90
CA ASN A 531 20.70 -6.01 1.68
C ASN A 531 21.66 -6.33 2.83
N HIS A 532 22.96 -6.37 2.56
CA HIS A 532 23.98 -6.63 3.58
C HIS A 532 23.95 -5.60 4.71
N MET A 533 23.83 -4.31 4.37
CA MET A 533 23.65 -3.25 5.38
C MET A 533 22.39 -3.41 6.24
N GLU A 534 21.31 -3.91 5.66
CA GLU A 534 20.09 -4.19 6.44
C GLU A 534 20.27 -5.41 7.35
N GLU A 535 21.06 -6.41 6.93
CA GLU A 535 21.45 -7.57 7.74
C GLU A 535 22.38 -7.15 8.89
N GLU A 536 23.39 -6.31 8.63
CA GLU A 536 24.26 -5.76 9.67
C GLU A 536 23.48 -4.94 10.71
N LEU A 537 22.47 -4.16 10.29
CA LEU A 537 21.58 -3.46 11.22
C LEU A 537 20.74 -4.43 12.08
N ASP A 538 20.37 -5.59 11.55
CA ASP A 538 19.68 -6.63 12.31
C ASP A 538 20.68 -7.37 13.25
N GLU A 539 21.98 -7.46 12.88
CA GLU A 539 23.04 -7.95 13.77
C GLU A 539 23.32 -6.98 14.93
N VAL A 540 23.28 -5.68 14.69
CA VAL A 540 23.32 -4.67 15.79
C VAL A 540 22.13 -4.86 16.72
N GLU A 541 20.92 -5.04 16.19
CA GLU A 541 19.71 -5.31 16.97
C GLU A 541 19.84 -6.56 17.85
N SER A 542 20.51 -7.59 17.36
CA SER A 542 20.77 -8.83 18.11
C SER A 542 21.99 -8.75 19.03
N GLY A 543 22.71 -7.62 19.09
CA GLY A 543 23.90 -7.40 19.90
C GLY A 543 25.16 -8.14 19.40
N LYS A 544 25.16 -8.62 18.15
CA LYS A 544 26.30 -9.32 17.53
C LYS A 544 27.32 -8.36 16.93
N LEU A 545 26.88 -7.18 16.51
CA LEU A 545 27.71 -6.15 15.88
C LEU A 545 27.60 -4.85 16.69
N TYR A 546 28.73 -4.18 16.92
CA TYR A 546 28.73 -2.87 17.57
C TYR A 546 28.43 -1.77 16.52
N TRP A 547 27.39 -0.98 16.78
CA TRP A 547 26.86 -0.02 15.83
C TRP A 547 27.86 1.03 15.29
N LYS A 548 28.88 1.42 16.08
CA LYS A 548 29.92 2.35 15.61
C LYS A 548 30.92 1.69 14.67
N GLU A 549 31.13 0.37 14.76
CA GLU A 549 31.95 -0.36 13.79
C GLU A 549 31.27 -0.37 12.41
N LEU A 550 29.97 -0.61 12.38
CA LEU A 550 29.18 -0.48 11.15
C LEU A 550 29.33 0.91 10.51
N LEU A 551 29.23 1.98 11.31
CA LEU A 551 29.39 3.36 10.80
C LEU A 551 30.79 3.64 10.28
N ARG A 552 31.85 3.16 10.97
CA ARG A 552 33.25 3.34 10.54
C ARG A 552 33.51 2.64 9.21
N SER A 553 33.11 1.38 9.09
CA SER A 553 33.26 0.60 7.87
C SER A 553 32.56 1.31 6.69
N PHE A 554 31.30 1.66 6.85
CA PHE A 554 30.55 2.35 5.81
C PHE A 554 31.14 3.71 5.44
N TYR A 555 31.48 4.56 6.41
CA TYR A 555 31.86 5.94 6.15
C TYR A 555 33.25 6.06 5.50
N GLY A 556 34.15 5.11 5.76
CA GLY A 556 35.49 5.09 5.14
C GLY A 556 35.41 5.07 3.60
N ASP A 557 34.71 4.10 3.07
CA ASP A 557 34.54 3.92 1.64
C ASP A 557 33.68 5.04 1.04
N PHE A 558 32.54 5.34 1.68
CA PHE A 558 31.63 6.40 1.24
C PHE A 558 32.27 7.79 1.17
N SER A 559 33.16 8.15 2.13
CA SER A 559 33.83 9.45 2.11
C SER A 559 34.80 9.56 0.96
N THR A 560 35.50 8.49 0.59
CA THR A 560 36.41 8.43 -0.55
C THR A 560 35.67 8.59 -1.87
N GLU A 561 34.58 7.81 -2.06
CA GLU A 561 33.71 7.96 -3.25
C GLU A 561 33.13 9.37 -3.38
N LEU A 562 32.74 9.99 -2.26
CA LEU A 562 32.21 11.35 -2.26
C LEU A 562 33.23 12.38 -2.71
N GLU A 563 34.47 12.31 -2.20
CA GLU A 563 35.54 13.21 -2.59
C GLU A 563 35.91 13.05 -4.08
N GLU A 564 35.98 11.84 -4.58
CA GLU A 564 36.22 11.54 -5.98
C GLU A 564 35.08 12.07 -6.87
N ALA A 565 33.83 11.86 -6.46
CA ALA A 565 32.67 12.37 -7.17
C ALA A 565 32.65 13.92 -7.21
N GLU A 566 32.97 14.59 -6.09
CA GLU A 566 33.02 16.05 -6.04
C GLU A 566 34.10 16.62 -6.99
N LYS A 567 35.27 15.99 -7.04
CA LYS A 567 36.37 16.35 -7.97
C LYS A 567 35.99 16.10 -9.44
N ALA A 568 35.45 14.91 -9.74
CA ALA A 568 35.09 14.54 -11.11
C ALA A 568 33.91 15.37 -11.67
N LEU A 569 33.02 15.83 -10.81
CA LEU A 569 31.87 16.65 -11.20
C LEU A 569 32.18 18.16 -11.09
N ASP A 570 33.41 18.60 -10.77
CA ASP A 570 33.68 20.03 -10.65
C ASP A 570 33.42 20.75 -11.98
N GLY A 571 32.77 21.90 -11.94
CA GLY A 571 32.36 22.64 -13.14
C GLY A 571 31.24 22.00 -13.98
N VAL A 572 30.85 20.74 -13.72
CA VAL A 572 29.82 20.03 -14.49
C VAL A 572 28.43 20.35 -13.96
N ARG A 573 27.48 20.62 -14.87
CA ARG A 573 26.06 20.72 -14.57
C ARG A 573 25.27 19.81 -15.51
N ILE A 574 24.57 18.85 -14.94
CA ILE A 574 23.79 17.85 -15.67
C ILE A 574 22.43 18.44 -15.99
N LYS A 575 22.09 18.51 -17.29
CA LYS A 575 20.76 18.93 -17.74
C LYS A 575 19.86 17.71 -17.86
N VAL A 576 18.71 17.76 -17.21
CA VAL A 576 17.65 16.76 -17.38
C VAL A 576 16.95 17.07 -18.70
N PRO A 577 16.87 16.13 -19.66
CA PRO A 577 16.08 16.30 -20.88
C PRO A 577 14.63 16.56 -20.53
N ASP A 578 14.03 17.49 -21.23
CA ASP A 578 12.62 17.76 -21.09
C ASP A 578 11.80 16.59 -21.65
N GLU A 579 10.71 16.24 -20.99
CA GLU A 579 9.75 15.27 -21.50
C GLU A 579 8.93 15.95 -22.61
N LEU A 580 9.03 15.44 -23.84
CA LEU A 580 8.24 15.94 -24.97
C LEU A 580 6.76 15.61 -24.79
N SER A 581 5.88 16.54 -25.15
CA SER A 581 4.43 16.32 -25.23
C SER A 581 4.01 16.18 -26.68
N ASP A 582 2.82 15.61 -26.93
CA ASP A 582 2.24 15.55 -28.27
C ASP A 582 1.64 16.90 -28.73
N GLU A 583 1.71 17.94 -27.87
CA GLU A 583 1.17 19.27 -28.18
C GLU A 583 2.25 20.21 -28.70
N TYR A 584 1.81 21.14 -29.56
CA TYR A 584 2.65 22.16 -30.15
C TYR A 584 2.32 23.55 -29.59
N CYS A 585 3.31 24.42 -29.58
CA CYS A 585 3.16 25.81 -29.11
C CYS A 585 2.31 26.63 -30.10
N ASP A 586 1.23 27.24 -29.63
CA ASP A 586 0.32 28.01 -30.44
C ASP A 586 0.96 29.32 -30.97
N VAL A 587 2.12 29.74 -30.41
CA VAL A 587 2.82 30.97 -30.77
C VAL A 587 3.91 30.71 -31.82
N CYS A 588 4.75 29.68 -31.61
CA CYS A 588 5.94 29.46 -32.46
C CYS A 588 5.98 28.08 -33.13
N GLY A 589 4.95 27.25 -32.97
CA GLY A 589 4.83 25.93 -33.62
C GLY A 589 5.79 24.84 -33.11
N ARG A 590 6.66 25.12 -32.15
CA ARG A 590 7.58 24.10 -31.60
C ARG A 590 6.85 23.13 -30.71
N GLN A 591 7.23 21.86 -30.73
CA GLN A 591 6.72 20.82 -29.83
C GLN A 591 6.93 21.24 -28.38
N MET A 592 5.87 21.21 -27.58
CA MET A 592 5.92 21.63 -26.17
C MET A 592 6.54 20.55 -25.29
N VAL A 593 7.08 20.99 -24.17
CA VAL A 593 7.73 20.12 -23.18
C VAL A 593 6.98 20.20 -21.86
N VAL A 594 6.99 19.09 -21.13
CA VAL A 594 6.43 19.04 -19.78
C VAL A 594 7.41 19.60 -18.77
N LYS A 595 7.01 20.63 -18.04
CA LYS A 595 7.77 21.24 -16.95
C LYS A 595 7.03 21.06 -15.62
N SER A 596 7.79 20.98 -14.53
CA SER A 596 7.22 20.98 -13.17
C SER A 596 7.31 22.38 -12.57
N GLY A 597 6.19 22.87 -12.07
CA GLY A 597 6.10 24.18 -11.43
C GLY A 597 5.49 24.08 -10.02
N ARG A 598 5.40 25.22 -9.33
CA ARG A 598 4.84 25.31 -7.96
C ARG A 598 3.42 24.73 -7.84
N PHE A 599 2.66 24.73 -8.92
CA PHE A 599 1.27 24.28 -8.97
C PHE A 599 1.08 22.92 -9.67
N GLY A 600 2.17 22.21 -9.94
CA GLY A 600 2.18 20.93 -10.63
C GLY A 600 2.82 21.00 -12.01
N ARG A 601 2.64 19.92 -12.80
CA ARG A 601 3.18 19.79 -14.16
C ARG A 601 2.36 20.62 -15.14
N PHE A 602 3.04 21.26 -16.11
CA PHE A 602 2.45 22.06 -17.16
C PHE A 602 3.24 21.94 -18.46
N LEU A 603 2.65 22.30 -19.57
CA LEU A 603 3.34 22.35 -20.88
C LEU A 603 3.97 23.71 -21.05
N ALA A 604 5.23 23.76 -21.46
CA ALA A 604 5.97 24.96 -21.74
C ALA A 604 6.62 24.89 -23.13
N CYS A 605 6.76 26.03 -23.77
CA CYS A 605 7.52 26.10 -25.00
C CYS A 605 9.03 25.96 -24.70
N PRO A 606 9.77 25.08 -25.41
CA PRO A 606 11.20 24.89 -25.20
C PRO A 606 12.04 26.11 -25.61
N ALA A 607 11.47 27.05 -26.34
CA ALA A 607 12.14 28.25 -26.80
C ALA A 607 12.20 29.39 -25.75
N TYR A 608 11.92 29.12 -24.49
CA TYR A 608 12.09 30.12 -23.43
C TYR A 608 13.57 30.54 -23.31
N PRO A 609 13.89 31.85 -23.20
CA PRO A 609 12.98 32.99 -22.95
C PRO A 609 12.34 33.64 -24.21
N GLU A 610 12.73 33.28 -25.41
CA GLU A 610 12.23 33.86 -26.66
C GLU A 610 10.70 33.65 -26.83
N CYS A 611 10.19 32.50 -26.39
CA CYS A 611 8.77 32.20 -26.34
C CYS A 611 8.40 31.70 -24.93
N SER A 612 7.63 32.51 -24.21
CA SER A 612 7.19 32.20 -22.84
C SER A 612 5.83 31.50 -22.75
N PHE A 613 5.36 30.95 -23.87
CA PHE A 613 4.05 30.32 -23.94
C PHE A 613 3.97 29.06 -23.10
N THR A 614 2.90 28.91 -22.31
CA THR A 614 2.62 27.76 -21.47
C THR A 614 1.17 27.33 -21.55
N LYS A 615 0.92 26.03 -21.47
CA LYS A 615 -0.42 25.44 -21.36
C LYS A 615 -0.53 24.57 -20.11
N PRO A 616 -1.69 24.51 -19.42
CA PRO A 616 -1.93 23.49 -18.42
C PRO A 616 -2.05 22.12 -19.08
N ILE A 617 -1.55 21.07 -18.44
CA ILE A 617 -1.79 19.69 -18.90
C ILE A 617 -3.28 19.38 -18.72
N VAL A 618 -3.95 19.07 -19.81
CA VAL A 618 -5.38 18.84 -19.88
C VAL A 618 -5.64 17.33 -19.89
N ILE A 619 -6.42 16.87 -18.91
CA ILE A 619 -6.88 15.48 -18.88
C ILE A 619 -8.34 15.50 -19.37
N GLU A 620 -8.58 14.96 -20.57
CA GLU A 620 -9.92 14.79 -21.11
C GLU A 620 -10.65 13.68 -20.36
N MET A 621 -11.90 13.93 -20.04
CA MET A 621 -12.77 12.98 -19.36
C MET A 621 -13.72 12.31 -20.35
N PRO A 622 -14.11 11.05 -20.11
CA PRO A 622 -15.17 10.43 -20.91
C PRO A 622 -16.47 11.26 -20.79
N GLY A 623 -17.20 11.32 -21.89
CA GLY A 623 -18.45 12.07 -21.97
C GLY A 623 -18.28 13.53 -22.41
N LYS A 624 -19.40 14.19 -22.69
CA LYS A 624 -19.47 15.53 -23.25
C LYS A 624 -20.24 16.48 -22.32
N CYS A 625 -19.96 17.76 -22.44
CA CYS A 625 -20.66 18.80 -21.69
C CYS A 625 -22.19 18.74 -21.93
N PRO A 626 -23.01 18.61 -20.88
CA PRO A 626 -24.47 18.43 -21.04
C PRO A 626 -25.20 19.65 -21.62
N LYS A 627 -24.53 20.81 -21.69
CA LYS A 627 -25.12 22.05 -22.22
C LYS A 627 -24.63 22.40 -23.63
N CYS A 628 -23.36 22.20 -23.97
CA CYS A 628 -22.83 22.59 -25.29
C CYS A 628 -22.20 21.44 -26.10
N GLY A 629 -22.13 20.23 -25.57
CA GLY A 629 -21.59 19.07 -26.28
C GLY A 629 -20.05 19.01 -26.40
N SER A 630 -19.33 20.04 -25.92
CA SER A 630 -17.87 20.09 -25.96
C SER A 630 -17.23 19.15 -24.91
N ARG A 631 -15.91 18.95 -24.99
CA ARG A 631 -15.15 18.08 -24.09
C ARG A 631 -15.26 18.54 -22.62
N ILE A 632 -15.22 17.59 -21.71
CA ILE A 632 -15.11 17.84 -20.28
C ILE A 632 -13.68 17.54 -19.86
N LEU A 633 -13.07 18.47 -19.12
CA LEU A 633 -11.70 18.42 -18.67
C LEU A 633 -11.64 18.26 -17.15
N LYS A 634 -10.75 17.39 -16.68
CA LYS A 634 -10.37 17.31 -15.28
C LYS A 634 -9.46 18.48 -14.94
N ARG A 635 -9.79 19.22 -13.88
CA ARG A 635 -9.01 20.36 -13.40
C ARG A 635 -8.79 20.28 -11.89
N THR A 636 -7.79 21.00 -11.39
CA THR A 636 -7.50 21.11 -9.96
C THR A 636 -7.69 22.58 -9.54
N SER A 637 -8.43 22.77 -8.46
CA SER A 637 -8.65 24.10 -7.87
C SER A 637 -7.40 24.61 -7.14
N LYS A 638 -7.32 25.91 -6.84
CA LYS A 638 -6.24 26.52 -6.03
C LYS A 638 -6.06 25.86 -4.64
N LYS A 639 -7.09 25.21 -4.13
CA LYS A 639 -7.09 24.46 -2.86
C LYS A 639 -6.73 22.97 -3.02
N GLY A 640 -6.30 22.53 -4.21
CA GLY A 640 -5.93 21.13 -4.49
C GLY A 640 -7.11 20.18 -4.77
N ASN A 641 -8.36 20.65 -4.79
CA ASN A 641 -9.51 19.80 -5.05
C ASN A 641 -9.72 19.58 -6.56
N THR A 642 -9.98 18.34 -6.96
CA THR A 642 -10.31 17.99 -8.35
C THR A 642 -11.75 18.38 -8.68
N TYR A 643 -11.96 19.01 -9.83
CA TYR A 643 -13.26 19.30 -10.42
C TYR A 643 -13.24 19.07 -11.93
N TYR A 644 -14.41 19.01 -12.53
CA TYR A 644 -14.59 18.75 -13.96
C TYR A 644 -15.30 19.94 -14.60
N ALA A 645 -14.77 20.44 -15.72
CA ALA A 645 -15.27 21.64 -16.36
C ALA A 645 -15.29 21.49 -17.88
N CYS A 646 -16.21 22.21 -18.54
CA CYS A 646 -16.23 22.32 -19.98
C CYS A 646 -14.96 23.02 -20.50
N GLU A 647 -14.41 22.51 -21.62
CA GLU A 647 -13.23 23.13 -22.26
C GLU A 647 -13.44 24.56 -22.67
N ARG A 648 -14.67 24.92 -23.08
CA ARG A 648 -15.03 26.30 -23.49
C ARG A 648 -15.04 27.31 -22.34
N GLY A 649 -14.88 26.85 -21.09
CA GLY A 649 -14.84 27.74 -19.93
C GLY A 649 -16.04 28.70 -19.90
N ALA A 650 -15.78 30.02 -19.84
CA ALA A 650 -16.81 31.05 -19.77
C ALA A 650 -17.71 31.14 -21.02
N ASP A 651 -17.24 30.68 -22.18
CA ASP A 651 -17.99 30.65 -23.43
C ASP A 651 -19.01 29.51 -23.52
N CYS A 652 -18.99 28.60 -22.57
CA CYS A 652 -20.04 27.61 -22.42
C CYS A 652 -21.33 28.29 -21.94
N PRO A 653 -22.50 27.98 -22.54
CA PRO A 653 -23.77 28.66 -22.19
C PRO A 653 -24.29 28.35 -20.78
N TRP A 654 -23.67 27.40 -20.09
CA TRP A 654 -24.09 27.08 -18.72
C TRP A 654 -23.75 28.20 -17.73
N ARG A 655 -24.70 28.47 -16.85
CA ARG A 655 -24.56 29.45 -15.75
C ARG A 655 -24.97 28.77 -14.44
N GLY A 656 -24.28 29.08 -13.36
CA GLY A 656 -24.56 28.57 -12.02
C GLY A 656 -24.25 29.64 -10.96
N THR A 657 -24.58 29.36 -9.71
CA THR A 657 -24.30 30.24 -8.59
C THR A 657 -23.36 29.56 -7.60
N ALA A 658 -22.30 30.22 -7.18
CA ALA A 658 -21.39 29.75 -6.15
C ALA A 658 -22.01 29.88 -4.75
N ALA A 659 -21.42 29.23 -3.75
CA ALA A 659 -21.91 29.28 -2.37
C ALA A 659 -21.85 30.68 -1.73
N ASP A 660 -21.05 31.60 -2.28
CA ASP A 660 -20.94 33.00 -1.88
C ASP A 660 -21.87 33.91 -2.67
N GLY A 661 -22.75 33.36 -3.51
CA GLY A 661 -23.70 34.11 -4.35
C GLY A 661 -23.14 34.65 -5.67
N SER A 662 -21.85 34.44 -5.97
CA SER A 662 -21.23 34.87 -7.23
C SER A 662 -21.65 33.97 -8.41
N GLU A 663 -21.74 34.57 -9.62
CA GLU A 663 -22.07 33.83 -10.84
C GLU A 663 -20.90 32.97 -11.30
N ILE A 664 -21.19 31.70 -11.58
CA ILE A 664 -20.24 30.77 -12.24
C ILE A 664 -20.55 30.75 -13.73
N LYS A 665 -19.60 31.19 -14.56
CA LYS A 665 -19.69 31.15 -16.01
C LYS A 665 -19.03 29.89 -16.56
N GLY A 666 -19.78 29.08 -17.32
CA GLY A 666 -19.33 27.85 -17.91
C GLY A 666 -19.51 26.62 -17.02
N PHE A 667 -19.86 25.50 -17.61
CA PHE A 667 -20.16 24.25 -16.90
C PHE A 667 -18.99 23.77 -16.06
N MET A 668 -19.24 23.57 -14.77
CA MET A 668 -18.33 22.90 -13.85
C MET A 668 -19.08 22.02 -12.85
N THR A 669 -18.46 20.94 -12.42
CA THR A 669 -19.02 20.01 -11.44
C THR A 669 -17.94 19.28 -10.67
N TRP A 670 -18.28 18.82 -9.46
CA TRP A 670 -17.47 17.94 -8.63
C TRP A 670 -17.73 16.44 -8.89
N TYR A 671 -18.73 16.14 -9.73
CA TYR A 671 -19.12 14.78 -10.08
C TYR A 671 -18.32 14.31 -11.29
N VAL A 672 -17.87 13.05 -11.26
CA VAL A 672 -17.04 12.45 -12.30
C VAL A 672 -17.90 12.14 -13.51
N PRO A 673 -17.58 12.65 -14.72
CA PRO A 673 -18.26 12.25 -15.95
C PRO A 673 -18.00 10.78 -16.24
N THR A 674 -19.03 10.06 -16.72
CA THR A 674 -18.94 8.66 -17.13
C THR A 674 -18.92 8.57 -18.66
N LYS A 675 -18.61 7.37 -19.19
CA LYS A 675 -18.79 7.09 -20.65
C LYS A 675 -20.25 6.80 -21.02
N ASP A 676 -21.10 6.60 -20.04
CA ASP A 676 -22.49 6.24 -20.26
C ASP A 676 -23.34 7.50 -20.41
N ASN A 677 -24.31 7.45 -21.31
CA ASN A 677 -25.26 8.51 -21.54
C ASN A 677 -26.62 8.17 -20.89
N CYS A 678 -27.35 9.22 -20.53
CA CYS A 678 -28.71 9.08 -19.99
C CYS A 678 -29.63 8.48 -21.06
N PRO A 679 -30.36 7.38 -20.76
CA PRO A 679 -31.24 6.75 -21.74
C PRO A 679 -32.40 7.67 -22.19
N SER A 680 -32.81 8.62 -21.33
CA SER A 680 -33.96 9.51 -21.61
C SER A 680 -33.57 10.78 -22.39
N CYS A 681 -32.37 11.34 -22.18
CA CYS A 681 -31.98 12.59 -22.85
C CYS A 681 -30.67 12.51 -23.65
N GLY A 682 -29.99 11.36 -23.70
CA GLY A 682 -28.76 11.15 -24.46
C GLY A 682 -27.53 11.90 -23.92
N LYS A 683 -27.63 12.69 -22.83
CA LYS A 683 -26.53 13.47 -22.27
C LYS A 683 -25.71 12.63 -21.28
N THR A 684 -24.42 12.98 -21.11
CA THR A 684 -23.48 12.31 -20.21
C THR A 684 -24.03 12.13 -18.81
N LEU A 685 -23.92 10.92 -18.26
CA LEU A 685 -24.19 10.63 -16.85
C LEU A 685 -22.98 10.94 -15.99
N PHE A 686 -23.23 11.33 -14.74
CA PHE A 686 -22.22 11.68 -13.75
C PHE A 686 -22.33 10.79 -12.51
N LYS A 687 -21.24 10.59 -11.81
CA LYS A 687 -21.21 9.85 -10.54
C LYS A 687 -20.43 10.62 -9.48
N PRO A 688 -20.70 10.42 -8.19
CA PRO A 688 -19.91 11.03 -7.12
C PRO A 688 -18.44 10.61 -7.23
N SER A 689 -17.53 11.52 -6.86
CA SER A 689 -16.12 11.18 -6.73
C SER A 689 -15.93 10.29 -5.50
N GLY A 690 -15.46 9.05 -5.68
CA GLY A 690 -15.23 8.08 -4.61
C GLY A 690 -15.03 6.67 -5.15
N ARG A 691 -14.41 5.79 -4.36
CA ARG A 691 -14.20 4.38 -4.73
C ARG A 691 -15.47 3.58 -4.39
N GLY A 692 -15.99 2.82 -5.34
CA GLY A 692 -17.15 1.93 -5.21
C GLY A 692 -18.09 2.04 -6.43
N ARG A 693 -18.98 1.05 -6.61
CA ARG A 693 -20.07 1.10 -7.60
C ARG A 693 -21.12 2.11 -7.14
N GLN A 694 -20.90 3.39 -7.44
CA GLN A 694 -21.91 4.41 -7.24
C GLN A 694 -22.77 4.51 -8.52
N LYS A 695 -24.08 4.58 -8.37
CA LYS A 695 -24.99 4.74 -9.50
C LYS A 695 -24.71 6.09 -10.16
N ALA A 696 -24.55 6.06 -11.48
CA ALA A 696 -24.50 7.26 -12.27
C ALA A 696 -25.90 7.90 -12.34
N PHE A 697 -25.95 9.23 -12.45
CA PHE A 697 -27.19 10.02 -12.47
C PHE A 697 -27.12 11.10 -13.54
N CYS A 698 -28.29 11.54 -13.99
CA CYS A 698 -28.44 12.65 -14.91
C CYS A 698 -28.48 13.99 -14.18
N ILE A 699 -27.70 14.97 -14.67
CA ILE A 699 -27.66 16.35 -14.14
C ILE A 699 -28.33 17.37 -15.06
N ASN A 700 -28.98 16.91 -16.14
CA ASN A 700 -29.71 17.78 -17.04
C ASN A 700 -31.11 18.08 -16.46
N GLU A 701 -31.34 19.32 -16.07
CA GLU A 701 -32.57 19.78 -15.41
C GLU A 701 -33.83 19.57 -16.25
N ASP A 702 -33.68 19.55 -17.59
CA ASP A 702 -34.79 19.31 -18.52
C ASP A 702 -35.10 17.81 -18.75
N CYS A 703 -34.47 16.91 -18.01
CA CYS A 703 -34.60 15.47 -18.19
C CYS A 703 -35.53 14.83 -17.15
N PRO A 704 -36.41 13.90 -17.52
CA PRO A 704 -37.23 13.15 -16.55
C PRO A 704 -36.40 12.37 -15.53
N GLU A 705 -35.18 11.97 -15.90
CA GLU A 705 -34.22 11.26 -15.03
C GLU A 705 -33.29 12.21 -14.24
N PHE A 706 -33.62 13.52 -14.18
CA PHE A 706 -32.84 14.48 -13.45
C PHE A 706 -32.79 14.15 -11.95
N VAL A 707 -31.60 14.13 -11.39
CA VAL A 707 -31.40 13.94 -9.95
C VAL A 707 -30.97 15.26 -9.31
N PRO A 708 -31.80 15.86 -8.43
CA PRO A 708 -31.45 17.09 -7.70
C PRO A 708 -30.20 16.93 -6.84
N GLU A 709 -29.50 18.03 -6.57
CA GLU A 709 -28.17 18.02 -5.92
C GLU A 709 -28.21 17.43 -4.50
N ASP A 710 -29.29 17.64 -3.75
CA ASP A 710 -29.53 17.08 -2.42
C ASP A 710 -29.66 15.54 -2.41
N LYS A 711 -30.04 14.94 -3.54
CA LYS A 711 -30.18 13.47 -3.73
C LYS A 711 -28.99 12.80 -4.38
N ARG A 712 -27.93 13.55 -4.77
CA ARG A 712 -26.73 13.03 -5.44
C ARG A 712 -25.70 12.36 -4.52
N GLY A 713 -26.02 12.14 -3.24
CA GLY A 713 -25.17 11.37 -2.30
C GLY A 713 -23.98 12.15 -1.71
N TYR A 714 -23.83 13.43 -1.97
CA TYR A 714 -22.81 14.28 -1.37
C TYR A 714 -23.43 15.30 -0.41
N LYS A 715 -23.59 14.93 0.88
CA LYS A 715 -23.86 15.93 1.94
C LYS A 715 -22.54 16.61 2.30
N LYS A 716 -22.22 17.74 1.68
CA LYS A 716 -21.32 18.70 2.31
C LYS A 716 -22.06 19.28 3.52
N LYS A 717 -21.53 19.07 4.74
CA LYS A 717 -21.92 19.90 5.90
C LYS A 717 -21.56 21.34 5.52
N SER A 718 -22.56 22.21 5.41
CA SER A 718 -22.31 23.63 5.21
C SER A 718 -21.70 24.22 6.49
N ALA A 719 -20.89 25.27 6.37
CA ALA A 719 -20.33 25.97 7.54
C ALA A 719 -21.44 26.59 8.45
N ALA A 720 -22.68 26.61 7.98
CA ALA A 720 -23.86 26.98 8.74
C ALA A 720 -24.37 25.86 9.65
N ASP A 721 -24.26 24.58 9.22
CA ASP A 721 -24.69 23.43 10.02
C ASP A 721 -23.76 23.15 11.21
N SER A 722 -22.46 23.44 11.07
CA SER A 722 -21.50 23.35 12.19
C SER A 722 -21.75 24.41 13.27
N LYS A 723 -22.20 25.63 12.90
CA LYS A 723 -22.57 26.66 13.86
C LYS A 723 -23.93 26.46 14.52
N ALA A 724 -24.83 25.69 13.89
CA ALA A 724 -26.11 25.31 14.45
C ALA A 724 -26.05 24.15 15.45
N GLU A 725 -25.11 23.19 15.24
CA GLU A 725 -24.83 22.12 16.21
C GLU A 725 -24.12 22.67 17.46
N ASP A 726 -23.18 23.62 17.31
CA ASP A 726 -22.52 24.29 18.44
C ASP A 726 -23.50 25.16 19.27
N LYS A 727 -24.55 25.76 18.66
CA LYS A 727 -25.59 26.45 19.39
C LYS A 727 -26.58 25.51 20.08
N LYS A 728 -26.92 24.37 19.51
CA LYS A 728 -27.78 23.36 20.16
C LYS A 728 -27.12 22.61 21.30
N THR A 729 -25.78 22.51 21.32
CA THR A 729 -25.02 21.94 22.44
C THR A 729 -24.83 22.96 23.58
N ALA A 730 -24.89 24.24 23.33
CA ALA A 730 -24.82 25.30 24.35
C ALA A 730 -26.14 25.52 25.11
N GLU A 731 -27.31 25.20 24.53
CA GLU A 731 -28.63 25.36 25.16
C GLU A 731 -29.12 24.17 26.00
N LYS A 732 -28.38 23.07 26.09
CA LYS A 732 -28.72 21.91 26.92
C LYS A 732 -27.79 21.71 28.13
N LYS A 733 -27.57 22.76 28.93
CA LYS A 733 -27.13 22.56 30.32
C LYS A 733 -28.33 22.62 31.26
N PRO A 734 -28.60 21.60 32.07
CA PRO A 734 -29.70 21.61 33.02
C PRO A 734 -29.39 22.61 34.15
N ALA A 735 -30.36 23.48 34.46
CA ALA A 735 -30.28 24.37 35.59
C ALA A 735 -30.19 23.59 36.93
N ALA A 736 -29.17 23.90 37.70
CA ALA A 736 -28.98 23.35 39.04
C ALA A 736 -30.11 23.87 39.96
N LYS A 737 -30.93 22.96 40.43
CA LYS A 737 -31.92 23.25 41.51
C LYS A 737 -31.18 23.49 42.81
N LYS A 738 -31.26 24.76 43.30
CA LYS A 738 -31.00 25.14 44.71
C LYS A 738 -31.93 24.36 45.64
N LYS A 739 -31.41 23.53 46.51
CA LYS A 739 -32.13 23.01 47.67
C LYS A 739 -31.93 24.00 48.83
N THR A 740 -33.04 24.66 49.18
CA THR A 740 -33.20 25.40 50.39
C THR A 740 -33.24 24.44 51.59
N THR A 741 -32.41 24.72 52.56
CA THR A 741 -32.41 24.14 53.91
C THR A 741 -33.66 24.61 54.69
N ALA A 742 -34.47 23.68 55.19
CA ALA A 742 -35.41 23.95 56.26
C ALA A 742 -35.07 22.98 57.42
N LYS A 743 -34.70 23.60 58.54
CA LYS A 743 -34.65 22.98 59.88
C LYS A 743 -36.06 22.56 60.25
N LYS A 744 -36.21 21.36 60.80
CA LYS A 744 -37.08 21.12 61.93
C LYS A 744 -36.59 19.94 62.77
N ALA A 745 -36.69 20.20 64.03
CA ALA A 745 -36.28 19.41 65.17
C ALA A 745 -37.33 18.39 65.63
N LYS A 746 -36.87 17.45 66.42
CA LYS A 746 -37.61 16.60 67.42
C LYS A 746 -38.60 15.59 66.80
N ASP A 747 -38.48 14.32 67.05
CA ASP A 747 -38.35 13.56 68.33
C ASP A 747 -37.51 12.29 68.10
#